data_2f5d33bad989e39a152a0fc9910878b2
#
_entry.id   2f5d33bad989e39a152a0fc9910878b2
#
_cell.length_a   1.000
_cell.length_b   1.000
_cell.length_c   1.000
_cell.angle_alpha   90.00
_cell.angle_beta   90.00
_cell.angle_gamma   90.00
#
_symmetry.space_group_name_H-M   'P 1'
#
loop_
_entity.id
_entity.type
_entity.pdbx_description
1 polymer ?
#
loop_
_entity_poly.entity_id
_entity_poly.type
_entity_poly.pdbx_seq_one_letter_code
_entity_poly.pdbx_strand_id
1 'polypeptide(L)'
;MTTTNGAVQPAVVEGVLERITYANEESGYTVARVDTGRGSGDLLTVVGSLLGAQPGESLRMEGRWGSHPQYGRQFSVENYSTILPATIQGIRRYLGSGLIKGIGPRIADRIVEHFGLDTLDVIEEAPKRLIEVPGLGPKRTKLIGAAWEEQKAIKEVMVFLQGVGVSTSIAVRIYKKYGDASISVVRNQPYRLAADVWGIGFLTADRIAQAVGIPHDSPERVKAGLQYALSQSTDQGHCFLPEERLIADGVKLLQVDTGLVIDCLAELAADPEGVVREPVPDPQGGPPLTAVYLVPFHRAELSLVGQVRRLLHAEEDRMPGFRDVDWEKALDWLAGRTGAKLAPEQREAVQLALTRRVAVLTGGPGCGKSFTVRSIVELARAKKAKVLLAAPTGRAAKRLSELTGAEASTVHRLLELKPGGDAAYDRERPLDADLVVVDEASMLDLLLANKLVKAVAPGAHLLLVGDVDQLPSVGAGEVLRDLLAEGGPVPAVRLTRIFRQAQQSGVVTNAHRINTGVPPLTDGLPDFFLFPEEDTEEAGRLTVDVAARRIPARFGLDPRRDIQVLAPMHRGPAGAGNLNALLQQAITPARPDLPEKRFGGRVFRVGDKVTQIRNNYEKGANGVFNGTVGVVTALDLDEQKLTVRTEEDEEVGYEFSELDELAHAYAVTIHRSQGSEYPAVVIPVTTGAWMMLQRNLLYTAVTRAKKLVVLVGSRKALGQAVRTVSAGRRYTAVAPRLSGRIPVGNIT
;
A
#
# COMPACT_ATOMS: atom_id res chain seq x y z
N MET A 1 36.54 33.66 -9.82
CA MET A 1 36.46 33.58 -8.35
C MET A 1 35.88 32.24 -8.00
N THR A 2 36.73 31.32 -7.62
CA THR A 2 36.44 29.93 -7.31
C THR A 2 35.89 29.86 -5.88
N THR A 3 34.62 29.53 -5.72
CA THR A 3 34.03 29.20 -4.42
C THR A 3 34.32 27.73 -4.11
N THR A 4 35.28 27.51 -3.22
CA THR A 4 35.59 26.23 -2.57
C THR A 4 34.41 25.77 -1.74
N ASN A 5 33.79 24.66 -2.13
CA ASN A 5 32.86 23.89 -1.30
C ASN A 5 33.68 23.25 -0.15
N GLY A 6 33.66 23.87 1.03
CA GLY A 6 34.22 23.28 2.24
C GLY A 6 33.34 22.14 2.70
N ALA A 7 33.80 20.91 2.54
CA ALA A 7 33.23 19.74 3.20
C ALA A 7 33.30 19.96 4.71
N VAL A 8 32.16 20.19 5.35
CA VAL A 8 32.06 20.30 6.82
C VAL A 8 32.38 18.92 7.39
N GLN A 9 33.51 18.80 8.08
CA GLN A 9 33.91 17.57 8.77
C GLN A 9 32.86 17.23 9.83
N PRO A 10 32.45 15.95 9.96
CA PRO A 10 31.54 15.52 11.01
C PRO A 10 32.13 15.82 12.37
N ALA A 11 31.34 16.40 13.25
CA ALA A 11 31.72 16.66 14.64
C ALA A 11 31.39 15.44 15.51
N VAL A 12 32.17 15.18 16.54
CA VAL A 12 31.92 14.14 17.54
C VAL A 12 31.46 14.81 18.83
N VAL A 13 30.37 14.32 19.42
CA VAL A 13 29.83 14.75 20.69
C VAL A 13 29.62 13.54 21.58
N GLU A 14 30.15 13.61 22.81
CA GLU A 14 29.95 12.61 23.86
C GLU A 14 29.10 13.19 24.98
N GLY A 15 28.18 12.36 25.53
CA GLY A 15 27.32 12.76 26.62
C GLY A 15 26.38 11.66 27.08
N VAL A 16 25.74 11.88 28.22
CA VAL A 16 24.77 10.94 28.81
C VAL A 16 23.38 11.29 28.29
N LEU A 17 22.67 10.32 27.74
CA LEU A 17 21.29 10.47 27.33
C LEU A 17 20.38 10.63 28.55
N GLU A 18 19.90 11.85 28.80
CA GLU A 18 19.06 12.14 29.96
C GLU A 18 17.63 11.73 29.79
N ARG A 19 17.05 12.07 28.61
CA ARG A 19 15.66 11.69 28.25
C ARG A 19 15.45 11.70 26.78
N ILE A 20 14.58 10.82 26.33
CA ILE A 20 14.02 10.82 24.98
C ILE A 20 12.75 11.67 25.02
N THR A 21 12.72 12.72 24.19
CA THR A 21 11.56 13.61 24.07
C THR A 21 10.59 13.10 23.01
N TYR A 22 11.14 12.40 22.00
CA TYR A 22 10.37 11.78 20.94
C TYR A 22 11.17 10.65 20.32
N ALA A 23 10.54 9.51 20.07
CA ALA A 23 11.12 8.42 19.30
C ALA A 23 10.06 7.80 18.38
N ASN A 24 10.44 7.57 17.14
CA ASN A 24 9.65 6.80 16.19
C ASN A 24 10.30 5.42 16.05
N GLU A 25 9.65 4.38 16.51
CA GLU A 25 10.20 3.02 16.54
C GLU A 25 10.39 2.41 15.14
N GLU A 26 9.65 2.87 14.12
CA GLU A 26 9.77 2.36 12.75
C GLU A 26 10.90 3.03 11.97
N SER A 27 11.03 4.36 12.06
CA SER A 27 12.09 5.11 11.38
C SER A 27 13.39 5.23 12.18
N GLY A 28 13.33 4.95 13.47
CA GLY A 28 14.44 5.16 14.40
C GLY A 28 14.74 6.63 14.72
N TYR A 29 13.97 7.56 14.14
CA TYR A 29 14.18 8.98 14.37
C TYR A 29 13.82 9.35 15.81
N THR A 30 14.79 9.90 16.50
CA THR A 30 14.69 10.23 17.93
C THR A 30 15.06 11.70 18.15
N VAL A 31 14.32 12.37 19.00
CA VAL A 31 14.70 13.67 19.58
C VAL A 31 14.99 13.43 21.05
N ALA A 32 16.20 13.73 21.48
CA ALA A 32 16.65 13.44 22.81
C ALA A 32 17.39 14.63 23.45
N ARG A 33 17.53 14.59 24.77
CA ARG A 33 18.29 15.53 25.57
C ARG A 33 19.49 14.81 26.15
N VAL A 34 20.67 15.33 25.87
CA VAL A 34 21.95 14.75 26.24
C VAL A 34 22.72 15.72 27.14
N ASP A 35 23.20 15.23 28.28
CA ASP A 35 24.13 15.96 29.14
C ASP A 35 25.56 15.71 28.65
N THR A 36 26.21 16.76 28.17
CA THR A 36 27.61 16.69 27.69
C THR A 36 28.65 16.95 28.78
N GLY A 37 28.25 17.11 30.05
CA GLY A 37 29.16 17.36 31.18
C GLY A 37 29.86 18.71 31.15
N ARG A 38 29.56 19.60 30.20
CA ARG A 38 30.16 20.93 30.09
C ARG A 38 29.35 21.97 30.87
N GLY A 39 29.29 21.83 32.18
CA GLY A 39 28.71 22.69 33.21
C GLY A 39 27.86 23.88 32.76
N SER A 40 26.57 23.82 33.02
CA SER A 40 25.59 24.90 33.25
C SER A 40 24.13 24.38 33.17
N GLY A 41 23.87 23.08 33.28
CA GLY A 41 22.50 22.57 33.33
C GLY A 41 21.72 22.58 31.98
N ASP A 42 22.31 23.05 30.90
CA ASP A 42 21.69 23.07 29.58
C ASP A 42 21.94 21.74 28.83
N LEU A 43 20.87 20.94 28.72
CA LEU A 43 20.90 19.68 27.99
C LEU A 43 20.93 19.96 26.48
N LEU A 44 21.90 19.36 25.79
CA LEU A 44 22.02 19.42 24.36
C LEU A 44 20.83 18.70 23.69
N THR A 45 20.15 19.37 22.76
CA THR A 45 19.18 18.71 21.90
C THR A 45 19.90 17.94 20.80
N VAL A 46 19.68 16.63 20.75
CA VAL A 46 20.17 15.79 19.67
C VAL A 46 18.99 15.22 18.89
N VAL A 47 19.14 15.16 17.56
CA VAL A 47 18.12 14.67 16.66
C VAL A 47 18.75 13.71 15.65
N GLY A 48 18.11 12.60 15.37
CA GLY A 48 18.61 11.63 14.40
C GLY A 48 18.21 10.20 14.76
N SER A 49 18.85 9.21 14.14
CA SER A 49 18.58 7.80 14.46
C SER A 49 19.32 7.40 15.72
N LEU A 50 18.61 7.39 16.84
CA LEU A 50 19.11 6.92 18.15
C LEU A 50 18.30 5.69 18.62
N LEU A 51 17.84 4.87 17.67
CA LEU A 51 16.99 3.74 17.98
C LEU A 51 17.76 2.69 18.80
N GLY A 52 17.21 2.34 19.95
CA GLY A 52 17.87 1.42 20.90
C GLY A 52 18.67 2.14 21.99
N ALA A 53 18.98 3.44 21.83
CA ALA A 53 19.54 4.22 22.91
C ALA A 53 18.52 4.45 24.03
N GLN A 54 18.96 4.30 25.27
CA GLN A 54 18.09 4.42 26.45
C GLN A 54 18.56 5.55 27.37
N PRO A 55 17.63 6.23 28.07
CA PRO A 55 18.01 7.18 29.09
C PRO A 55 18.99 6.58 30.12
N GLY A 56 20.06 7.30 30.42
CA GLY A 56 21.14 6.86 31.31
C GLY A 56 22.37 6.30 30.58
N GLU A 57 22.30 6.00 29.28
CA GLU A 57 23.45 5.56 28.50
C GLU A 57 24.37 6.71 28.14
N SER A 58 25.68 6.45 28.19
CA SER A 58 26.70 7.35 27.65
C SER A 58 26.84 7.10 26.15
N LEU A 59 26.63 8.14 25.36
CA LEU A 59 26.65 8.05 23.90
C LEU A 59 27.83 8.84 23.34
N ARG A 60 28.53 8.24 22.38
CA ARG A 60 29.43 8.93 21.45
C ARG A 60 28.71 9.08 20.14
N MET A 61 28.43 10.30 19.77
CA MET A 61 27.59 10.64 18.58
C MET A 61 28.45 11.36 17.56
N GLU A 62 28.37 10.91 16.32
CA GLU A 62 28.95 11.53 15.13
C GLU A 62 27.86 12.18 14.29
N GLY A 63 28.06 13.42 13.86
CA GLY A 63 27.03 14.13 13.14
C GLY A 63 27.39 15.59 12.86
N ARG A 64 26.37 16.40 12.63
CA ARG A 64 26.53 17.81 12.24
C ARG A 64 25.75 18.73 13.15
N TRP A 65 26.34 19.88 13.41
CA TRP A 65 25.67 20.97 14.11
C TRP A 65 24.65 21.63 13.17
N GLY A 66 23.42 21.80 13.66
CA GLY A 66 22.34 22.49 12.99
C GLY A 66 21.67 23.48 13.92
N SER A 67 20.84 24.35 13.35
CA SER A 67 19.97 25.25 14.10
C SER A 67 18.53 25.07 13.65
N HIS A 68 17.64 24.78 14.58
CA HIS A 68 16.23 24.70 14.32
C HIS A 68 15.58 26.06 14.65
N PRO A 69 14.71 26.61 13.77
CA PRO A 69 14.11 27.93 13.97
C PRO A 69 13.40 28.12 15.33
N GLN A 70 12.84 27.02 15.87
CA GLN A 70 12.03 27.03 17.08
C GLN A 70 12.76 26.46 18.31
N TYR A 71 13.71 25.52 18.11
CA TYR A 71 14.37 24.79 19.21
C TYR A 71 15.85 25.14 19.36
N GLY A 72 16.33 26.13 18.61
CA GLY A 72 17.70 26.61 18.69
C GLY A 72 18.75 25.63 18.17
N ARG A 73 19.95 25.68 18.75
CA ARG A 73 21.08 24.86 18.34
C ARG A 73 20.83 23.39 18.70
N GLN A 74 20.96 22.50 17.69
CA GLN A 74 20.82 21.07 17.84
C GLN A 74 21.94 20.32 17.14
N PHE A 75 22.19 19.08 17.57
CA PHE A 75 23.15 18.19 16.93
C PHE A 75 22.40 17.10 16.17
N SER A 76 22.59 17.06 14.85
CA SER A 76 22.01 16.02 13.98
C SER A 76 22.93 14.82 13.96
N VAL A 77 22.51 13.72 14.58
CA VAL A 77 23.25 12.47 14.71
C VAL A 77 23.12 11.66 13.43
N GLU A 78 24.26 11.33 12.84
CA GLU A 78 24.39 10.43 11.69
C GLU A 78 24.71 9.01 12.15
N ASN A 79 25.61 8.90 13.15
CA ASN A 79 26.00 7.64 13.79
C ASN A 79 26.14 7.83 15.31
N TYR A 80 25.91 6.78 16.07
CA TYR A 80 26.22 6.78 17.50
C TYR A 80 26.70 5.41 17.95
N SER A 81 27.49 5.40 19.03
CA SER A 81 27.87 4.21 19.77
C SER A 81 27.65 4.44 21.27
N THR A 82 27.21 3.40 21.95
CA THR A 82 27.10 3.44 23.42
C THR A 82 28.46 3.17 24.04
N ILE A 83 28.87 4.01 25.02
CA ILE A 83 30.07 3.85 25.79
C ILE A 83 29.65 3.44 27.21
N LEU A 84 30.33 2.48 27.82
CA LEU A 84 30.08 2.15 29.20
C LEU A 84 30.40 3.37 30.09
N PRO A 85 29.52 3.72 31.05
CA PRO A 85 29.76 4.88 31.89
C PRO A 85 30.96 4.67 32.80
N ALA A 86 31.93 5.58 32.73
CA ALA A 86 33.16 5.55 33.51
C ALA A 86 33.05 6.27 34.86
N THR A 87 31.89 6.81 35.23
CA THR A 87 31.66 7.54 36.47
C THR A 87 30.64 6.86 37.37
N ILE A 88 30.80 6.92 38.67
CA ILE A 88 29.84 6.36 39.65
C ILE A 88 28.40 6.81 39.37
N GLN A 89 28.22 8.08 39.04
CA GLN A 89 26.90 8.65 38.75
C GLN A 89 26.34 8.15 37.43
N GLY A 90 27.17 7.96 36.41
CA GLY A 90 26.82 7.36 35.12
C GLY A 90 26.39 5.88 35.26
N ILE A 91 27.18 5.09 36.05
CA ILE A 91 26.86 3.69 36.33
C ILE A 91 25.55 3.58 37.11
N ARG A 92 25.31 4.44 38.08
CA ARG A 92 24.05 4.47 38.85
C ARG A 92 22.85 4.76 38.00
N ARG A 93 22.91 5.72 37.07
CA ARG A 93 21.85 6.06 36.12
C ARG A 93 21.63 4.95 35.10
N TYR A 94 22.71 4.39 34.57
CA TYR A 94 22.65 3.29 33.59
C TYR A 94 21.92 2.06 34.16
N LEU A 95 22.32 1.61 35.35
CA LEU A 95 21.67 0.49 36.02
C LEU A 95 20.22 0.79 36.43
N GLY A 96 19.96 2.03 36.87
CA GLY A 96 18.63 2.48 37.32
C GLY A 96 17.63 2.79 36.20
N SER A 97 18.06 2.80 34.94
CA SER A 97 17.23 3.16 33.78
C SER A 97 16.11 2.16 33.44
N GLY A 98 16.13 0.95 34.03
CA GLY A 98 15.20 -0.14 33.74
C GLY A 98 15.64 -1.04 32.58
N LEU A 99 16.79 -0.80 31.96
CA LEU A 99 17.40 -1.62 30.92
C LEU A 99 17.64 -3.07 31.37
N ILE A 100 18.08 -3.23 32.64
CA ILE A 100 18.38 -4.54 33.18
C ILE A 100 17.22 -5.01 34.05
N LYS A 101 16.51 -6.03 33.60
CA LYS A 101 15.39 -6.62 34.34
C LYS A 101 15.87 -7.02 35.75
N GLY A 102 15.23 -6.49 36.78
CA GLY A 102 15.54 -6.78 38.16
C GLY A 102 16.36 -5.70 38.86
N ILE A 103 16.82 -4.68 38.14
CA ILE A 103 17.48 -3.48 38.72
C ILE A 103 16.58 -2.27 38.53
N GLY A 104 15.99 -1.77 39.60
CA GLY A 104 15.37 -0.45 39.64
C GLY A 104 16.27 0.59 40.29
N PRO A 105 15.93 1.90 40.33
CA PRO A 105 16.78 2.96 40.83
C PRO A 105 17.36 2.69 42.24
N ARG A 106 16.53 2.23 43.19
CA ARG A 106 16.93 1.89 44.55
C ARG A 106 17.92 0.72 44.66
N ILE A 107 17.85 -0.21 43.71
CA ILE A 107 18.76 -1.36 43.66
C ILE A 107 20.06 -0.95 43.01
N ALA A 108 20.00 -0.15 41.94
CA ALA A 108 21.15 0.45 41.31
C ALA A 108 22.00 1.25 42.30
N ASP A 109 21.35 2.09 43.11
CA ASP A 109 22.03 2.84 44.17
C ASP A 109 22.82 1.92 45.10
N ARG A 110 22.19 0.86 45.66
CA ARG A 110 22.83 -0.08 46.59
C ARG A 110 23.98 -0.86 45.95
N ILE A 111 23.84 -1.28 44.70
CA ILE A 111 24.89 -2.01 43.98
C ILE A 111 26.10 -1.10 43.78
N VAL A 112 25.87 0.14 43.34
CA VAL A 112 26.94 1.11 43.08
C VAL A 112 27.57 1.60 44.37
N GLU A 113 26.82 1.73 45.47
CA GLU A 113 27.39 2.04 46.80
C GLU A 113 28.28 0.93 47.31
N HIS A 114 28.00 -0.34 46.98
CA HIS A 114 28.79 -1.47 47.43
C HIS A 114 30.05 -1.71 46.60
N PHE A 115 29.95 -1.62 45.27
CA PHE A 115 31.04 -1.97 44.34
C PHE A 115 31.74 -0.75 43.71
N GLY A 116 31.18 0.44 43.82
CA GLY A 116 31.80 1.66 43.26
C GLY A 116 31.97 1.59 41.75
N LEU A 117 33.16 1.90 41.27
CA LEU A 117 33.51 1.86 39.85
C LEU A 117 33.57 0.43 39.28
N ASP A 118 33.85 -0.56 40.12
CA ASP A 118 33.97 -1.97 39.70
C ASP A 118 32.58 -2.64 39.48
N THR A 119 31.50 -1.88 39.66
CA THR A 119 30.13 -2.40 39.58
C THR A 119 29.84 -3.14 38.29
N LEU A 120 30.23 -2.58 37.14
CA LEU A 120 29.95 -3.18 35.83
C LEU A 120 30.79 -4.44 35.62
N ASP A 121 32.05 -4.41 36.01
CA ASP A 121 32.97 -5.56 35.95
C ASP A 121 32.48 -6.72 36.84
N VAL A 122 31.94 -6.39 38.02
CA VAL A 122 31.35 -7.40 38.91
C VAL A 122 30.12 -8.02 38.33
N ILE A 123 29.23 -7.23 37.66
CA ILE A 123 28.05 -7.77 37.01
C ILE A 123 28.43 -8.67 35.83
N GLU A 124 29.47 -8.31 35.07
CA GLU A 124 29.95 -9.02 33.90
C GLU A 124 30.75 -10.29 34.25
N GLU A 125 31.77 -10.16 35.07
CA GLU A 125 32.75 -11.24 35.33
C GLU A 125 32.38 -12.11 36.53
N ALA A 126 31.72 -11.53 37.52
CA ALA A 126 31.43 -12.20 38.79
C ALA A 126 30.00 -11.93 39.32
N PRO A 127 28.92 -12.18 38.51
CA PRO A 127 27.56 -11.80 38.89
C PRO A 127 27.08 -12.43 40.20
N LYS A 128 27.66 -13.53 40.62
CA LYS A 128 27.38 -14.17 41.94
C LYS A 128 27.72 -13.27 43.13
N ARG A 129 28.64 -12.34 42.97
CA ARG A 129 29.01 -11.39 44.03
C ARG A 129 27.92 -10.36 44.33
N LEU A 130 26.96 -10.17 43.43
CA LEU A 130 25.79 -9.30 43.68
C LEU A 130 25.00 -9.72 44.93
N ILE A 131 25.15 -10.96 45.40
CA ILE A 131 24.54 -11.40 46.67
C ILE A 131 25.12 -10.71 47.90
N GLU A 132 26.32 -10.12 47.79
CA GLU A 132 26.97 -9.34 48.85
C GLU A 132 26.19 -8.02 49.14
N VAL A 133 25.38 -7.57 48.20
CA VAL A 133 24.59 -6.33 48.31
C VAL A 133 23.31 -6.58 49.15
N PRO A 134 23.11 -5.81 50.22
CA PRO A 134 21.94 -5.97 51.11
C PRO A 134 20.62 -5.89 50.30
N GLY A 135 19.79 -6.95 50.43
CA GLY A 135 18.48 -7.06 49.77
C GLY A 135 18.50 -7.64 48.35
N LEU A 136 19.65 -8.14 47.86
CA LEU A 136 19.76 -8.94 46.66
C LEU A 136 19.85 -10.45 47.03
N GLY A 137 18.80 -11.16 46.81
CA GLY A 137 18.77 -12.62 47.01
C GLY A 137 19.18 -13.42 45.76
N PRO A 138 19.46 -14.75 45.90
CA PRO A 138 19.95 -15.58 44.82
C PRO A 138 19.10 -15.57 43.54
N LYS A 139 17.75 -15.49 43.67
CA LYS A 139 16.83 -15.41 42.50
C LYS A 139 17.03 -14.13 41.70
N ARG A 140 17.20 -13.00 42.39
CA ARG A 140 17.38 -11.69 41.75
C ARG A 140 18.76 -11.56 41.13
N THR A 141 19.79 -12.05 41.78
CA THR A 141 21.15 -12.12 41.25
C THR A 141 21.22 -12.89 39.95
N LYS A 142 20.55 -14.07 39.89
CA LYS A 142 20.45 -14.87 38.66
C LYS A 142 19.69 -14.13 37.54
N LEU A 143 18.62 -13.41 37.91
CA LEU A 143 17.83 -12.62 36.94
C LEU A 143 18.65 -11.48 36.35
N ILE A 144 19.40 -10.78 37.17
CA ILE A 144 20.28 -9.67 36.76
C ILE A 144 21.37 -10.19 35.81
N GLY A 145 22.07 -11.27 36.18
CA GLY A 145 23.08 -11.88 35.32
C GLY A 145 22.52 -12.30 33.93
N ALA A 146 21.36 -12.93 33.90
CA ALA A 146 20.73 -13.31 32.65
C ALA A 146 20.32 -12.08 31.79
N ALA A 147 19.78 -11.04 32.42
CA ALA A 147 19.43 -9.80 31.73
C ALA A 147 20.66 -9.04 31.21
N TRP A 148 21.78 -9.12 31.90
CA TRP A 148 23.05 -8.55 31.46
C TRP A 148 23.58 -9.25 30.20
N GLU A 149 23.60 -10.58 30.19
CA GLU A 149 24.01 -11.38 29.04
C GLU A 149 23.09 -11.13 27.81
N GLU A 150 21.79 -11.01 28.03
CA GLU A 150 20.84 -10.63 26.97
C GLU A 150 21.19 -9.27 26.35
N GLN A 151 21.51 -8.27 27.17
CA GLN A 151 21.91 -6.93 26.70
C GLN A 151 23.25 -6.94 25.96
N LYS A 152 24.19 -7.78 26.40
CA LYS A 152 25.49 -7.94 25.74
C LYS A 152 25.34 -8.56 24.36
N ALA A 153 24.53 -9.61 24.23
CA ALA A 153 24.24 -10.25 22.95
C ALA A 153 23.59 -9.27 21.96
N ILE A 154 22.61 -8.46 22.42
CA ILE A 154 21.99 -7.40 21.59
C ILE A 154 23.07 -6.42 21.12
N LYS A 155 23.96 -5.97 21.98
CA LYS A 155 25.00 -5.01 21.66
C LYS A 155 26.00 -5.56 20.63
N GLU A 156 26.42 -6.81 20.76
CA GLU A 156 27.30 -7.48 19.78
C GLU A 156 26.64 -7.56 18.40
N VAL A 157 25.37 -7.93 18.34
CA VAL A 157 24.61 -7.97 17.07
C VAL A 157 24.51 -6.58 16.44
N MET A 158 24.22 -5.54 17.25
CA MET A 158 24.13 -4.17 16.76
C MET A 158 25.45 -3.64 16.22
N VAL A 159 26.56 -3.87 16.94
CA VAL A 159 27.91 -3.48 16.50
C VAL A 159 28.30 -4.20 15.20
N PHE A 160 28.03 -5.50 15.10
CA PHE A 160 28.29 -6.26 13.88
C PHE A 160 27.49 -5.70 12.69
N LEU A 161 26.18 -5.48 12.87
CA LEU A 161 25.31 -4.99 11.81
C LEU A 161 25.67 -3.57 11.35
N GLN A 162 26.04 -2.70 12.28
CA GLN A 162 26.56 -1.36 11.95
C GLN A 162 27.89 -1.44 11.19
N GLY A 163 28.78 -2.35 11.60
CA GLY A 163 30.07 -2.59 10.93
C GLY A 163 29.92 -3.01 9.45
N VAL A 164 28.82 -3.67 9.09
CA VAL A 164 28.49 -4.02 7.69
C VAL A 164 27.61 -2.99 7.00
N GLY A 165 27.51 -1.78 7.53
CA GLY A 165 26.80 -0.65 6.90
C GLY A 165 25.28 -0.68 7.04
N VAL A 166 24.75 -1.48 7.96
CA VAL A 166 23.30 -1.52 8.27
C VAL A 166 22.96 -0.36 9.20
N SER A 167 21.92 0.41 8.84
CA SER A 167 21.41 1.47 9.74
C SER A 167 20.83 0.87 11.02
N THR A 168 20.87 1.64 12.10
CA THR A 168 20.39 1.19 13.42
C THR A 168 18.94 0.71 13.37
N SER A 169 18.06 1.40 12.61
CA SER A 169 16.67 1.02 12.48
C SER A 169 16.46 -0.35 11.80
N ILE A 170 17.28 -0.66 10.80
CA ILE A 170 17.29 -1.96 10.14
C ILE A 170 17.87 -3.04 11.07
N ALA A 171 18.96 -2.72 11.78
CA ALA A 171 19.61 -3.65 12.72
C ALA A 171 18.67 -4.13 13.83
N VAL A 172 17.86 -3.21 14.40
CA VAL A 172 16.86 -3.58 15.42
C VAL A 172 15.77 -4.49 14.84
N ARG A 173 15.31 -4.24 13.61
CA ARG A 173 14.33 -5.12 12.96
C ARG A 173 14.89 -6.52 12.69
N ILE A 174 16.14 -6.61 12.25
CA ILE A 174 16.85 -7.89 12.09
C ILE A 174 16.91 -8.63 13.42
N TYR A 175 17.32 -7.92 14.49
CA TYR A 175 17.39 -8.51 15.83
C TYR A 175 16.01 -8.95 16.35
N LYS A 176 14.98 -8.10 16.21
CA LYS A 176 13.60 -8.48 16.59
C LYS A 176 13.11 -9.74 15.89
N LYS A 177 13.56 -9.99 14.63
CA LYS A 177 13.15 -11.16 13.83
C LYS A 177 13.94 -12.42 14.18
N TYR A 178 15.26 -12.32 14.36
CA TYR A 178 16.14 -13.49 14.46
C TYR A 178 16.81 -13.66 15.82
N GLY A 179 16.73 -12.66 16.72
CA GLY A 179 17.41 -12.69 18.01
C GLY A 179 18.91 -12.92 17.85
N ASP A 180 19.45 -13.85 18.65
CA ASP A 180 20.88 -14.21 18.65
C ASP A 180 21.35 -14.84 17.33
N ALA A 181 20.45 -15.39 16.51
CA ALA A 181 20.77 -15.92 15.20
C ALA A 181 21.06 -14.83 14.14
N SER A 182 20.86 -13.54 14.47
CA SER A 182 20.99 -12.42 13.53
C SER A 182 22.33 -12.40 12.81
N ILE A 183 23.45 -12.57 13.53
CA ILE A 183 24.81 -12.57 12.96
C ILE A 183 24.98 -13.75 11.98
N SER A 184 24.52 -14.93 12.38
CA SER A 184 24.62 -16.14 11.56
C SER A 184 23.79 -16.02 10.28
N VAL A 185 22.56 -15.50 10.36
CA VAL A 185 21.70 -15.28 9.19
C VAL A 185 22.31 -14.25 8.25
N VAL A 186 22.79 -13.13 8.77
CA VAL A 186 23.39 -12.05 7.97
C VAL A 186 24.67 -12.52 7.26
N ARG A 187 25.48 -13.35 7.90
CA ARG A 187 26.70 -13.88 7.29
C ARG A 187 26.45 -14.98 6.25
N ASN A 188 25.53 -15.90 6.56
CA ASN A 188 25.38 -17.13 5.79
C ASN A 188 24.21 -17.09 4.80
N GLN A 189 23.19 -16.28 5.08
CA GLN A 189 21.95 -16.21 4.30
C GLN A 189 21.42 -14.76 4.19
N PRO A 190 22.24 -13.78 3.76
CA PRO A 190 21.88 -12.35 3.79
C PRO A 190 20.65 -12.04 2.95
N TYR A 191 20.38 -12.77 1.89
CA TYR A 191 19.22 -12.54 1.02
C TYR A 191 17.89 -12.92 1.67
N ARG A 192 17.90 -13.78 2.71
CA ARG A 192 16.72 -14.03 3.54
C ARG A 192 16.17 -12.78 4.21
N LEU A 193 17.03 -11.80 4.48
CA LEU A 193 16.60 -10.53 5.05
C LEU A 193 15.53 -9.82 4.21
N ALA A 194 15.62 -9.95 2.87
CA ALA A 194 14.66 -9.33 1.96
C ALA A 194 13.27 -9.97 2.02
N ALA A 195 13.19 -11.26 2.37
CA ALA A 195 11.93 -11.98 2.52
C ALA A 195 11.34 -11.83 3.93
N ASP A 196 12.19 -11.87 4.96
CA ASP A 196 11.78 -12.06 6.34
C ASP A 196 11.66 -10.75 7.14
N VAL A 197 12.32 -9.67 6.71
CA VAL A 197 12.40 -8.41 7.47
C VAL A 197 11.76 -7.25 6.69
N TRP A 198 10.64 -6.79 7.18
CA TRP A 198 9.94 -5.67 6.55
C TRP A 198 10.83 -4.44 6.36
N GLY A 199 10.78 -3.86 5.15
CA GLY A 199 11.56 -2.68 4.78
C GLY A 199 13.01 -2.97 4.37
N ILE A 200 13.42 -4.24 4.28
CA ILE A 200 14.66 -4.67 3.63
C ILE A 200 14.31 -5.23 2.26
N GLY A 201 14.65 -4.49 1.19
CA GLY A 201 14.55 -5.01 -0.17
C GLY A 201 15.85 -5.68 -0.61
N PHE A 202 15.81 -6.37 -1.78
CA PHE A 202 16.99 -7.03 -2.36
C PHE A 202 18.24 -6.14 -2.40
N LEU A 203 18.12 -4.89 -2.86
CA LEU A 203 19.27 -3.98 -2.98
C LEU A 203 19.94 -3.67 -1.63
N THR A 204 19.17 -3.67 -0.55
CA THR A 204 19.73 -3.49 0.80
C THR A 204 20.37 -4.79 1.29
N ALA A 205 19.72 -5.93 1.08
CA ALA A 205 20.26 -7.25 1.40
C ALA A 205 21.55 -7.53 0.59
N ASP A 206 21.60 -7.13 -0.68
CA ASP A 206 22.76 -7.29 -1.56
C ASP A 206 23.97 -6.47 -1.06
N ARG A 207 23.73 -5.21 -0.65
CA ARG A 207 24.80 -4.41 -0.02
C ARG A 207 25.35 -5.03 1.26
N ILE A 208 24.47 -5.58 2.09
CA ILE A 208 24.85 -6.30 3.31
C ILE A 208 25.66 -7.56 2.93
N ALA A 209 25.19 -8.34 1.95
CA ALA A 209 25.85 -9.54 1.46
C ALA A 209 27.28 -9.25 0.97
N GLN A 210 27.44 -8.19 0.20
CA GLN A 210 28.77 -7.76 -0.27
C GLN A 210 29.68 -7.31 0.91
N ALA A 211 29.12 -6.62 1.89
CA ALA A 211 29.87 -6.17 3.08
C ALA A 211 30.32 -7.34 3.96
N VAL A 212 29.59 -8.46 4.00
CA VAL A 212 30.00 -9.70 4.70
C VAL A 212 30.88 -10.61 3.85
N GLY A 213 31.21 -10.22 2.61
CA GLY A 213 32.16 -10.92 1.75
C GLY A 213 31.55 -11.93 0.77
N ILE A 214 30.25 -11.88 0.51
CA ILE A 214 29.64 -12.68 -0.55
C ILE A 214 30.18 -12.21 -1.92
N PRO A 215 30.75 -13.11 -2.76
CA PRO A 215 31.29 -12.74 -4.07
C PRO A 215 30.21 -12.15 -5.00
N HIS A 216 30.64 -11.22 -5.86
CA HIS A 216 29.76 -10.57 -6.83
C HIS A 216 29.07 -11.54 -7.81
N ASP A 217 29.75 -12.63 -8.16
CA ASP A 217 29.31 -13.70 -9.05
C ASP A 217 28.77 -14.92 -8.29
N SER A 218 28.46 -14.78 -7.00
CA SER A 218 27.88 -15.88 -6.21
C SER A 218 26.54 -16.35 -6.81
N PRO A 219 26.38 -17.67 -7.03
CA PRO A 219 25.09 -18.23 -7.49
C PRO A 219 23.91 -17.86 -6.58
N GLU A 220 24.11 -17.78 -5.27
CA GLU A 220 23.08 -17.38 -4.30
C GLU A 220 22.62 -15.95 -4.55
N ARG A 221 23.56 -15.04 -4.83
CA ARG A 221 23.26 -13.66 -5.22
C ARG A 221 22.44 -13.60 -6.50
N VAL A 222 22.86 -14.36 -7.52
CA VAL A 222 22.19 -14.36 -8.83
C VAL A 222 20.76 -14.92 -8.71
N LYS A 223 20.57 -16.02 -7.98
CA LYS A 223 19.24 -16.60 -7.72
C LYS A 223 18.33 -15.62 -6.99
N ALA A 224 18.79 -14.99 -5.92
CA ALA A 224 18.04 -13.99 -5.19
C ALA A 224 17.69 -12.77 -6.07
N GLY A 225 18.60 -12.34 -6.92
CA GLY A 225 18.37 -11.25 -7.88
C GLY A 225 17.34 -11.59 -8.95
N LEU A 226 17.31 -12.82 -9.45
CA LEU A 226 16.29 -13.29 -10.40
C LEU A 226 14.89 -13.35 -9.75
N GLN A 227 14.78 -13.87 -8.53
CA GLN A 227 13.54 -13.86 -7.78
C GLN A 227 13.06 -12.42 -7.48
N TYR A 228 13.99 -11.52 -7.19
CA TYR A 228 13.68 -10.10 -7.01
C TYR A 228 13.18 -9.45 -8.32
N ALA A 229 13.81 -9.73 -9.46
CA ALA A 229 13.35 -9.23 -10.76
C ALA A 229 11.92 -9.71 -11.07
N LEU A 230 11.61 -10.97 -10.78
CA LEU A 230 10.24 -11.49 -10.87
C LEU A 230 9.29 -10.80 -9.90
N SER A 231 9.68 -10.58 -8.65
CA SER A 231 8.88 -9.84 -7.67
C SER A 231 8.60 -8.40 -8.12
N GLN A 232 9.60 -7.71 -8.64
CA GLN A 232 9.42 -6.37 -9.23
C GLN A 232 8.45 -6.37 -10.43
N SER A 233 8.45 -7.45 -11.22
CA SER A 233 7.50 -7.58 -12.32
C SER A 233 6.06 -7.78 -11.84
N THR A 234 5.86 -8.41 -10.69
CA THR A 234 4.51 -8.52 -10.10
C THR A 234 3.98 -7.19 -9.60
N ASP A 235 4.84 -6.30 -9.10
CA ASP A 235 4.48 -4.91 -8.77
C ASP A 235 4.09 -4.09 -10.01
N GLN A 236 4.58 -4.49 -11.21
CA GLN A 236 4.16 -3.94 -12.50
C GLN A 236 2.88 -4.62 -13.05
N GLY A 237 2.36 -5.59 -12.33
CA GLY A 237 1.12 -6.31 -12.63
C GLY A 237 1.31 -7.59 -13.45
N HIS A 238 2.54 -8.02 -13.75
CA HIS A 238 2.80 -9.27 -14.47
C HIS A 238 2.68 -10.48 -13.52
N CYS A 239 2.11 -11.58 -13.99
CA CYS A 239 2.12 -12.86 -13.26
C CYS A 239 3.39 -13.66 -13.51
N PHE A 240 4.01 -13.46 -14.67
CA PHE A 240 5.28 -14.05 -15.07
C PHE A 240 6.10 -13.10 -15.94
N LEU A 241 7.36 -13.44 -16.19
CA LEU A 241 8.15 -12.82 -17.25
C LEU A 241 8.53 -13.84 -18.32
N PRO A 242 8.63 -13.42 -19.60
CA PRO A 242 9.34 -14.22 -20.60
C PRO A 242 10.79 -14.46 -20.17
N GLU A 243 11.28 -15.68 -20.35
CA GLU A 243 12.62 -16.10 -19.93
C GLU A 243 13.71 -15.18 -20.47
N GLU A 244 13.65 -14.82 -21.75
CA GLU A 244 14.62 -13.92 -22.37
C GLU A 244 14.65 -12.54 -21.69
N ARG A 245 13.48 -12.04 -21.33
CA ARG A 245 13.37 -10.76 -20.62
C ARG A 245 13.92 -10.86 -19.19
N LEU A 246 13.59 -11.94 -18.47
CA LEU A 246 14.11 -12.16 -17.11
C LEU A 246 15.64 -12.27 -17.10
N ILE A 247 16.22 -12.99 -18.07
CA ILE A 247 17.69 -13.08 -18.22
C ILE A 247 18.30 -11.71 -18.48
N ALA A 248 17.75 -10.94 -19.42
CA ALA A 248 18.24 -9.59 -19.73
C ALA A 248 18.14 -8.64 -18.53
N ASP A 249 17.00 -8.65 -17.81
CA ASP A 249 16.79 -7.85 -16.61
C ASP A 249 17.73 -8.28 -15.48
N GLY A 250 17.97 -9.60 -15.32
CA GLY A 250 18.92 -10.17 -14.36
C GLY A 250 20.37 -9.75 -14.63
N VAL A 251 20.83 -9.88 -15.87
CA VAL A 251 22.17 -9.41 -16.29
C VAL A 251 22.36 -7.92 -16.00
N LYS A 252 21.37 -7.11 -16.34
CA LYS A 252 21.41 -5.67 -16.10
C LYS A 252 21.40 -5.30 -14.61
N LEU A 253 20.60 -5.99 -13.81
CA LEU A 253 20.47 -5.76 -12.37
C LEU A 253 21.75 -6.15 -11.62
N LEU A 254 22.28 -7.33 -11.94
CA LEU A 254 23.34 -7.99 -11.18
C LEU A 254 24.74 -7.69 -11.74
N GLN A 255 24.83 -7.24 -13.00
CA GLN A 255 26.09 -6.95 -13.72
C GLN A 255 27.03 -8.17 -13.76
N VAL A 256 26.48 -9.35 -14.04
CA VAL A 256 27.20 -10.62 -14.16
C VAL A 256 27.07 -11.19 -15.57
N ASP A 257 27.86 -12.24 -15.87
CA ASP A 257 27.81 -12.92 -17.16
C ASP A 257 26.45 -13.59 -17.42
N THR A 258 26.02 -13.57 -18.68
CA THR A 258 24.75 -14.15 -19.13
C THR A 258 24.69 -15.67 -18.89
N GLY A 259 25.82 -16.38 -19.07
CA GLY A 259 25.91 -17.82 -18.84
C GLY A 259 25.60 -18.18 -17.40
N LEU A 260 26.18 -17.44 -16.44
CA LEU A 260 25.91 -17.65 -15.02
C LEU A 260 24.43 -17.42 -14.68
N VAL A 261 23.79 -16.40 -15.29
CA VAL A 261 22.34 -16.12 -15.09
C VAL A 261 21.50 -17.29 -15.59
N ILE A 262 21.81 -17.85 -16.75
CA ILE A 262 21.09 -19.00 -17.35
C ILE A 262 21.25 -20.24 -16.46
N ASP A 263 22.47 -20.54 -16.00
CA ASP A 263 22.73 -21.67 -15.13
C ASP A 263 21.98 -21.56 -13.79
N CYS A 264 22.03 -20.39 -13.15
CA CYS A 264 21.32 -20.14 -11.91
C CYS A 264 19.79 -20.19 -12.09
N LEU A 265 19.28 -19.75 -13.24
CA LEU A 265 17.84 -19.87 -13.55
C LEU A 265 17.43 -21.34 -13.73
N ALA A 266 18.29 -22.17 -14.35
CA ALA A 266 18.04 -23.60 -14.48
C ALA A 266 18.02 -24.30 -13.10
N GLU A 267 18.95 -23.93 -12.21
CA GLU A 267 18.98 -24.44 -10.83
C GLU A 267 17.75 -23.99 -10.02
N LEU A 268 17.31 -22.71 -10.15
CA LEU A 268 16.08 -22.24 -9.53
C LEU A 268 14.83 -22.98 -10.02
N ALA A 269 14.81 -23.36 -11.30
CA ALA A 269 13.68 -24.12 -11.86
C ALA A 269 13.69 -25.60 -11.45
N ALA A 270 14.83 -26.13 -11.01
CA ALA A 270 14.91 -27.46 -10.44
C ALA A 270 14.46 -27.51 -8.96
N ASP A 271 14.42 -26.36 -8.28
CA ASP A 271 13.93 -26.24 -6.91
C ASP A 271 12.40 -26.07 -6.90
N PRO A 272 11.62 -26.94 -6.23
CA PRO A 272 10.17 -26.82 -6.13
C PRO A 272 9.65 -25.51 -5.54
N GLU A 273 10.45 -24.84 -4.70
CA GLU A 273 10.13 -23.54 -4.10
C GLU A 273 10.81 -22.36 -4.83
N GLY A 274 11.57 -22.63 -5.87
CA GLY A 274 12.31 -21.64 -6.65
C GLY A 274 11.41 -20.88 -7.64
N VAL A 275 11.39 -21.33 -8.89
CA VAL A 275 10.57 -20.76 -9.97
C VAL A 275 9.95 -21.86 -10.84
N VAL A 276 8.84 -21.54 -11.51
CA VAL A 276 8.21 -22.45 -12.46
C VAL A 276 8.44 -21.96 -13.87
N ARG A 277 8.89 -22.85 -14.76
CA ARG A 277 9.07 -22.58 -16.21
C ARG A 277 8.05 -23.39 -16.99
N GLU A 278 7.30 -22.74 -17.88
CA GLU A 278 6.38 -23.45 -18.79
C GLU A 278 6.20 -22.70 -20.12
N PRO A 279 5.92 -23.41 -21.22
CA PRO A 279 5.59 -22.79 -22.48
C PRO A 279 4.16 -22.20 -22.42
N VAL A 280 3.99 -20.95 -22.82
CA VAL A 280 2.71 -20.28 -22.92
C VAL A 280 2.56 -19.57 -24.27
N PRO A 281 1.34 -19.41 -24.82
CA PRO A 281 1.12 -18.56 -25.97
C PRO A 281 1.52 -17.11 -25.67
N ASP A 282 2.18 -16.46 -26.63
CA ASP A 282 2.50 -15.04 -26.48
C ASP A 282 1.22 -14.19 -26.43
N PRO A 283 0.96 -13.44 -25.37
CA PRO A 283 -0.19 -12.53 -25.30
C PRO A 283 -0.23 -11.46 -26.41
N GLN A 284 0.91 -11.20 -27.06
CA GLN A 284 1.05 -10.24 -28.15
C GLN A 284 0.86 -10.87 -29.54
N GLY A 285 0.59 -12.20 -29.60
CA GLY A 285 0.34 -12.91 -30.85
C GLY A 285 1.59 -13.39 -31.58
N GLY A 286 2.75 -13.41 -30.90
CA GLY A 286 4.01 -13.98 -31.36
C GLY A 286 4.07 -15.53 -31.22
N PRO A 287 5.24 -16.13 -31.46
CA PRO A 287 5.49 -17.54 -31.17
C PRO A 287 5.36 -17.82 -29.66
N PRO A 288 5.06 -19.08 -29.26
CA PRO A 288 5.03 -19.44 -27.84
C PRO A 288 6.32 -19.06 -27.15
N LEU A 289 6.20 -18.50 -25.94
CA LEU A 289 7.32 -18.08 -25.12
C LEU A 289 7.45 -18.97 -23.87
N THR A 290 8.64 -19.06 -23.29
CA THR A 290 8.85 -19.69 -21.99
C THR A 290 8.53 -18.67 -20.90
N ALA A 291 7.45 -18.91 -20.16
CA ALA A 291 7.05 -18.11 -19.00
C ALA A 291 7.82 -18.58 -17.76
N VAL A 292 8.35 -17.62 -17.00
CA VAL A 292 8.99 -17.88 -15.70
C VAL A 292 8.18 -17.20 -14.61
N TYR A 293 7.70 -18.00 -13.66
CA TYR A 293 6.83 -17.56 -12.56
C TYR A 293 7.52 -17.69 -11.21
N LEU A 294 7.17 -16.81 -10.29
CA LEU A 294 7.23 -17.16 -8.88
C LEU A 294 6.14 -18.20 -8.57
N VAL A 295 6.48 -19.23 -7.79
CA VAL A 295 5.61 -20.38 -7.48
C VAL A 295 4.20 -19.97 -7.02
N PRO A 296 4.00 -18.96 -6.13
CA PRO A 296 2.67 -18.57 -5.68
C PRO A 296 1.75 -18.08 -6.81
N PHE A 297 2.28 -17.37 -7.79
CA PHE A 297 1.49 -16.84 -8.91
C PHE A 297 1.12 -17.93 -9.91
N HIS A 298 2.04 -18.86 -10.20
CA HIS A 298 1.73 -20.03 -11.02
C HIS A 298 0.62 -20.88 -10.39
N ARG A 299 0.77 -21.23 -9.10
CA ARG A 299 -0.24 -21.99 -8.36
C ARG A 299 -1.59 -21.25 -8.33
N ALA A 300 -1.57 -19.91 -8.19
CA ALA A 300 -2.80 -19.11 -8.17
C ALA A 300 -3.51 -19.10 -9.52
N GLU A 301 -2.81 -19.00 -10.67
CA GLU A 301 -3.42 -19.09 -11.99
C GLU A 301 -4.09 -20.45 -12.23
N LEU A 302 -3.37 -21.54 -11.94
CA LEU A 302 -3.93 -22.88 -12.05
C LEU A 302 -5.17 -23.07 -11.17
N SER A 303 -5.05 -22.63 -9.91
CA SER A 303 -6.14 -22.72 -8.95
C SER A 303 -7.35 -21.90 -9.38
N LEU A 304 -7.18 -20.63 -9.77
CA LEU A 304 -8.27 -19.76 -10.22
C LEU A 304 -9.03 -20.40 -11.40
N VAL A 305 -8.30 -20.87 -12.41
CA VAL A 305 -8.92 -21.53 -13.58
C VAL A 305 -9.67 -22.80 -13.16
N GLY A 306 -9.08 -23.63 -12.31
CA GLY A 306 -9.74 -24.82 -11.77
C GLY A 306 -11.02 -24.50 -11.00
N GLN A 307 -11.00 -23.44 -10.17
CA GLN A 307 -12.18 -23.00 -9.42
C GLN A 307 -13.26 -22.39 -10.31
N VAL A 308 -12.91 -21.58 -11.30
CA VAL A 308 -13.90 -21.06 -12.29
C VAL A 308 -14.57 -22.20 -13.03
N ARG A 309 -13.80 -23.20 -13.50
CA ARG A 309 -14.36 -24.39 -14.16
C ARG A 309 -15.25 -25.19 -13.22
N ARG A 310 -14.85 -25.37 -11.94
CA ARG A 310 -15.66 -26.02 -10.92
C ARG A 310 -17.04 -25.38 -10.77
N LEU A 311 -17.09 -24.04 -10.73
CA LEU A 311 -18.36 -23.31 -10.64
C LEU A 311 -19.19 -23.46 -11.91
N LEU A 312 -18.58 -23.30 -13.10
CA LEU A 312 -19.26 -23.38 -14.39
C LEU A 312 -19.94 -24.75 -14.61
N HIS A 313 -19.30 -25.83 -14.16
CA HIS A 313 -19.78 -27.21 -14.35
C HIS A 313 -20.48 -27.79 -13.13
N ALA A 314 -20.81 -26.97 -12.11
CA ALA A 314 -21.53 -27.44 -10.94
C ALA A 314 -22.91 -27.97 -11.30
N GLU A 315 -23.22 -29.22 -10.91
CA GLU A 315 -24.52 -29.85 -11.15
C GLU A 315 -25.63 -29.21 -10.31
N GLU A 316 -25.31 -28.85 -9.07
CA GLU A 316 -26.21 -28.13 -8.18
C GLU A 316 -26.55 -26.73 -8.70
N ASP A 317 -27.75 -26.27 -8.34
CA ASP A 317 -28.24 -24.93 -8.61
C ASP A 317 -28.97 -24.40 -7.38
N ARG A 318 -28.39 -23.39 -6.73
CA ARG A 318 -29.00 -22.76 -5.56
C ARG A 318 -30.11 -21.78 -5.93
N MET A 319 -30.24 -21.42 -7.20
CA MET A 319 -31.31 -20.55 -7.72
C MET A 319 -32.16 -21.21 -8.81
N PRO A 320 -32.64 -22.46 -8.66
CA PRO A 320 -33.33 -23.18 -9.68
C PRO A 320 -34.65 -22.51 -10.10
N GLY A 321 -35.25 -21.71 -9.20
CA GLY A 321 -36.50 -20.99 -9.48
C GLY A 321 -36.39 -19.89 -10.53
N PHE A 322 -35.22 -19.64 -11.11
CA PHE A 322 -35.02 -18.71 -12.22
C PHE A 322 -34.94 -19.42 -13.59
N ARG A 323 -34.89 -20.73 -13.64
CA ARG A 323 -34.85 -21.50 -14.92
C ARG A 323 -36.16 -21.37 -15.71
N ASP A 324 -37.29 -21.44 -14.98
CA ASP A 324 -38.63 -21.44 -15.56
C ASP A 324 -39.40 -20.13 -15.30
N VAL A 325 -38.70 -19.02 -15.16
CA VAL A 325 -39.30 -17.69 -14.93
C VAL A 325 -39.90 -17.16 -16.23
N ASP A 326 -41.14 -16.69 -16.16
CA ASP A 326 -41.71 -15.82 -17.18
C ASP A 326 -41.01 -14.42 -17.09
N TRP A 327 -39.98 -14.27 -17.90
CA TRP A 327 -39.10 -13.07 -17.84
C TRP A 327 -39.86 -11.79 -18.20
N GLU A 328 -40.89 -11.82 -19.05
CA GLU A 328 -41.66 -10.63 -19.36
C GLU A 328 -42.42 -10.15 -18.12
N LYS A 329 -43.12 -11.05 -17.42
CA LYS A 329 -43.80 -10.71 -16.16
C LYS A 329 -42.86 -10.28 -15.07
N ALA A 330 -41.70 -10.94 -14.91
CA ALA A 330 -40.71 -10.59 -13.94
C ALA A 330 -40.12 -9.18 -14.18
N LEU A 331 -39.84 -8.85 -15.43
CA LEU A 331 -39.31 -7.54 -15.83
C LEU A 331 -40.35 -6.44 -15.75
N ASP A 332 -41.65 -6.71 -16.05
CA ASP A 332 -42.72 -5.75 -15.83
C ASP A 332 -42.98 -5.49 -14.35
N TRP A 333 -42.94 -6.52 -13.50
CA TRP A 333 -42.97 -6.35 -12.06
C TRP A 333 -41.81 -5.47 -11.54
N LEU A 334 -40.61 -5.73 -12.05
CA LEU A 334 -39.41 -4.95 -11.70
C LEU A 334 -39.55 -3.49 -12.15
N ALA A 335 -40.06 -3.26 -13.38
CA ALA A 335 -40.27 -1.92 -13.89
C ALA A 335 -41.32 -1.14 -13.06
N GLY A 336 -42.39 -1.80 -12.61
CA GLY A 336 -43.35 -1.21 -11.67
C GLY A 336 -42.73 -0.80 -10.33
N ARG A 337 -41.75 -1.57 -9.84
CA ARG A 337 -41.06 -1.33 -8.58
C ARG A 337 -39.93 -0.29 -8.67
N THR A 338 -39.17 -0.29 -9.74
CA THR A 338 -38.02 0.60 -9.96
C THR A 338 -38.35 1.89 -10.69
N GLY A 339 -39.53 1.98 -11.28
CA GLY A 339 -39.97 3.13 -12.07
C GLY A 339 -39.33 3.25 -13.46
N ALA A 340 -38.54 2.25 -13.89
CA ALA A 340 -37.86 2.29 -15.17
C ALA A 340 -37.77 0.90 -15.84
N LYS A 341 -37.89 0.86 -17.19
CA LYS A 341 -37.70 -0.34 -17.96
C LYS A 341 -36.24 -0.56 -18.31
N LEU A 342 -35.78 -1.81 -18.22
CA LEU A 342 -34.46 -2.23 -18.64
C LEU A 342 -34.29 -2.19 -20.15
N ALA A 343 -33.15 -1.73 -20.64
CA ALA A 343 -32.72 -1.86 -22.01
C ALA A 343 -32.41 -3.33 -22.37
N PRO A 344 -32.40 -3.71 -23.67
CA PRO A 344 -32.17 -5.10 -24.07
C PRO A 344 -30.93 -5.75 -23.47
N GLU A 345 -29.76 -5.07 -23.54
CA GLU A 345 -28.50 -5.53 -22.94
C GLU A 345 -28.60 -5.69 -21.40
N GLN A 346 -29.33 -4.80 -20.73
CA GLN A 346 -29.57 -4.89 -19.30
C GLN A 346 -30.47 -6.07 -18.91
N ARG A 347 -31.51 -6.34 -19.74
CA ARG A 347 -32.37 -7.52 -19.56
C ARG A 347 -31.55 -8.81 -19.69
N GLU A 348 -30.72 -8.89 -20.71
CA GLU A 348 -29.81 -10.01 -20.94
C GLU A 348 -28.89 -10.21 -19.74
N ALA A 349 -28.28 -9.13 -19.19
CA ALA A 349 -27.42 -9.19 -18.04
C ALA A 349 -28.16 -9.70 -16.80
N VAL A 350 -29.40 -9.28 -16.58
CA VAL A 350 -30.23 -9.75 -15.46
C VAL A 350 -30.50 -11.24 -15.60
N GLN A 351 -30.93 -11.68 -16.79
CA GLN A 351 -31.18 -13.10 -17.06
C GLN A 351 -29.91 -13.93 -16.88
N LEU A 352 -28.80 -13.46 -17.43
CA LEU A 352 -27.49 -14.13 -17.32
C LEU A 352 -27.08 -14.34 -15.88
N ALA A 353 -27.11 -13.28 -15.06
CA ALA A 353 -26.70 -13.32 -13.65
C ALA A 353 -27.53 -14.27 -12.79
N LEU A 354 -28.84 -14.38 -13.10
CA LEU A 354 -29.78 -15.18 -12.31
C LEU A 354 -29.91 -16.63 -12.84
N THR A 355 -29.35 -16.96 -14.00
CA THR A 355 -29.45 -18.31 -14.59
C THR A 355 -28.11 -19.01 -14.79
N ARG A 356 -26.97 -18.28 -14.72
CA ARG A 356 -25.63 -18.83 -14.94
C ARG A 356 -24.81 -18.81 -13.67
N ARG A 357 -24.00 -19.85 -13.45
CA ARG A 357 -23.15 -20.02 -12.26
C ARG A 357 -22.08 -18.95 -12.11
N VAL A 358 -21.49 -18.57 -13.25
CA VAL A 358 -20.49 -17.48 -13.31
C VAL A 358 -20.90 -16.57 -14.46
N ALA A 359 -20.95 -15.29 -14.22
CA ALA A 359 -21.28 -14.28 -15.21
C ALA A 359 -20.44 -13.00 -15.01
N VAL A 360 -20.18 -12.30 -16.10
CA VAL A 360 -19.51 -11.00 -16.08
C VAL A 360 -20.42 -9.94 -16.68
N LEU A 361 -20.56 -8.82 -15.96
CA LEU A 361 -21.21 -7.60 -16.44
C LEU A 361 -20.17 -6.49 -16.57
N THR A 362 -19.91 -6.04 -17.79
CA THR A 362 -18.96 -4.94 -18.04
C THR A 362 -19.61 -3.80 -18.81
N GLY A 363 -19.00 -2.61 -18.75
CA GLY A 363 -19.47 -1.44 -19.50
C GLY A 363 -18.89 -0.15 -18.94
N GLY A 364 -18.87 0.90 -19.74
CA GLY A 364 -18.36 2.22 -19.39
C GLY A 364 -19.29 3.04 -18.47
N PRO A 365 -18.93 4.31 -18.21
CA PRO A 365 -19.77 5.23 -17.45
C PRO A 365 -21.07 5.54 -18.20
N GLY A 366 -22.16 5.74 -17.47
CA GLY A 366 -23.47 6.07 -18.05
C GLY A 366 -24.20 4.94 -18.76
N CYS A 367 -23.63 3.72 -18.83
CA CYS A 367 -24.29 2.55 -19.43
C CYS A 367 -25.26 1.81 -18.49
N GLY A 368 -25.42 2.28 -17.25
CA GLY A 368 -26.42 1.76 -16.32
C GLY A 368 -26.05 0.46 -15.60
N LYS A 369 -24.75 0.14 -15.41
CA LYS A 369 -24.29 -1.00 -14.61
C LYS A 369 -24.95 -1.05 -13.23
N SER A 370 -24.89 0.05 -12.50
CA SER A 370 -25.44 0.17 -11.15
C SER A 370 -26.94 -0.13 -11.10
N PHE A 371 -27.71 0.38 -12.06
CA PHE A 371 -29.13 0.09 -12.16
C PHE A 371 -29.40 -1.39 -12.45
N THR A 372 -28.58 -2.00 -13.32
CA THR A 372 -28.67 -3.44 -13.64
C THR A 372 -28.37 -4.30 -12.41
N VAL A 373 -27.32 -3.97 -11.64
CA VAL A 373 -26.97 -4.68 -10.40
C VAL A 373 -28.10 -4.58 -9.36
N ARG A 374 -28.65 -3.38 -9.15
CA ARG A 374 -29.83 -3.19 -8.28
C ARG A 374 -30.99 -4.07 -8.71
N SER A 375 -31.26 -4.13 -10.01
CA SER A 375 -32.34 -4.93 -10.58
C SER A 375 -32.14 -6.44 -10.34
N ILE A 376 -30.90 -6.94 -10.48
CA ILE A 376 -30.52 -8.32 -10.17
C ILE A 376 -30.77 -8.64 -8.71
N VAL A 377 -30.31 -7.78 -7.81
CA VAL A 377 -30.47 -7.96 -6.36
C VAL A 377 -31.94 -7.95 -5.95
N GLU A 378 -32.74 -7.05 -6.50
CA GLU A 378 -34.19 -6.97 -6.24
C GLU A 378 -34.93 -8.25 -6.66
N LEU A 379 -34.65 -8.78 -7.86
CA LEU A 379 -35.26 -10.03 -8.33
C LEU A 379 -34.79 -11.24 -7.53
N ALA A 380 -33.50 -11.33 -7.20
CA ALA A 380 -32.96 -12.41 -6.38
C ALA A 380 -33.65 -12.46 -5.00
N ARG A 381 -33.77 -11.28 -4.35
CA ARG A 381 -34.44 -11.14 -3.05
C ARG A 381 -35.94 -11.43 -3.12
N ALA A 382 -36.62 -11.07 -4.21
CA ALA A 382 -38.03 -11.39 -4.39
C ALA A 382 -38.30 -12.92 -4.40
N LYS A 383 -37.30 -13.69 -4.82
CA LYS A 383 -37.28 -15.17 -4.73
C LYS A 383 -36.66 -15.71 -3.46
N LYS A 384 -36.37 -14.85 -2.47
CA LYS A 384 -35.74 -15.18 -1.18
C LYS A 384 -34.32 -15.76 -1.30
N ALA A 385 -33.62 -15.49 -2.39
CA ALA A 385 -32.23 -15.90 -2.53
C ALA A 385 -31.33 -15.12 -1.54
N LYS A 386 -30.36 -15.81 -0.96
CA LYS A 386 -29.36 -15.24 -0.08
C LYS A 386 -28.26 -14.58 -0.91
N VAL A 387 -28.25 -13.24 -0.91
CA VAL A 387 -27.34 -12.42 -1.71
C VAL A 387 -26.25 -11.84 -0.84
N LEU A 388 -25.00 -12.08 -1.19
CA LEU A 388 -23.83 -11.41 -0.61
C LEU A 388 -23.27 -10.39 -1.63
N LEU A 389 -22.98 -9.19 -1.15
CA LEU A 389 -22.48 -8.09 -1.95
C LEU A 389 -21.08 -7.72 -1.49
N ALA A 390 -20.15 -7.58 -2.42
CA ALA A 390 -18.78 -7.20 -2.10
C ALA A 390 -18.17 -6.26 -3.15
N ALA A 391 -17.10 -5.58 -2.74
CA ALA A 391 -16.24 -4.80 -3.63
C ALA A 391 -14.79 -4.84 -3.14
N PRO A 392 -13.78 -4.56 -3.98
CA PRO A 392 -12.38 -4.54 -3.56
C PRO A 392 -12.03 -3.47 -2.52
N THR A 393 -12.76 -2.34 -2.51
CA THR A 393 -12.51 -1.21 -1.61
C THR A 393 -13.72 -0.89 -0.74
N GLY A 394 -13.47 -0.28 0.44
CA GLY A 394 -14.54 0.12 1.36
C GLY A 394 -15.52 1.13 0.75
N ARG A 395 -15.02 2.10 -0.02
CA ARG A 395 -15.88 3.09 -0.72
C ARG A 395 -16.79 2.45 -1.76
N ALA A 396 -16.24 1.52 -2.56
CA ALA A 396 -17.05 0.81 -3.54
C ALA A 396 -18.11 -0.08 -2.86
N ALA A 397 -17.76 -0.74 -1.75
CA ALA A 397 -18.70 -1.53 -0.96
C ALA A 397 -19.83 -0.67 -0.38
N LYS A 398 -19.49 0.48 0.21
CA LYS A 398 -20.50 1.43 0.71
C LYS A 398 -21.45 1.90 -0.39
N ARG A 399 -20.89 2.31 -1.55
CA ARG A 399 -21.70 2.70 -2.70
C ARG A 399 -22.64 1.59 -3.15
N LEU A 400 -22.15 0.35 -3.18
CA LEU A 400 -22.97 -0.82 -3.52
C LEU A 400 -24.09 -1.03 -2.49
N SER A 401 -23.83 -0.81 -1.20
CA SER A 401 -24.87 -0.85 -0.15
C SER A 401 -25.93 0.22 -0.35
N GLU A 402 -25.52 1.46 -0.60
CA GLU A 402 -26.45 2.58 -0.82
C GLU A 402 -27.32 2.35 -2.07
N LEU A 403 -26.74 1.81 -3.12
CA LEU A 403 -27.40 1.52 -4.39
C LEU A 403 -28.45 0.43 -4.26
N THR A 404 -28.13 -0.64 -3.53
CA THR A 404 -28.97 -1.86 -3.46
C THR A 404 -29.87 -1.88 -2.24
N GLY A 405 -29.65 -1.00 -1.25
CA GLY A 405 -30.32 -1.05 0.05
C GLY A 405 -29.99 -2.34 0.84
N ALA A 406 -28.84 -2.97 0.54
CA ALA A 406 -28.36 -4.19 1.17
C ALA A 406 -26.95 -3.99 1.70
N GLU A 407 -26.60 -4.67 2.78
CA GLU A 407 -25.23 -4.64 3.32
C GLU A 407 -24.24 -5.20 2.29
N ALA A 408 -23.19 -4.44 2.00
CA ALA A 408 -22.06 -4.87 1.20
C ALA A 408 -20.77 -4.67 1.99
N SER A 409 -19.79 -5.52 1.78
CA SER A 409 -18.51 -5.48 2.47
C SER A 409 -17.34 -5.46 1.49
N THR A 410 -16.12 -5.21 2.00
CA THR A 410 -14.95 -5.45 1.17
C THR A 410 -14.75 -6.96 0.96
N VAL A 411 -14.16 -7.35 -0.19
CA VAL A 411 -13.80 -8.77 -0.43
C VAL A 411 -12.93 -9.31 0.70
N HIS A 412 -12.01 -8.51 1.23
CA HIS A 412 -11.17 -8.89 2.38
C HIS A 412 -12.00 -9.20 3.63
N ARG A 413 -12.98 -8.36 3.95
CA ARG A 413 -13.88 -8.57 5.09
C ARG A 413 -14.82 -9.74 4.86
N LEU A 414 -15.36 -9.87 3.63
CA LEU A 414 -16.23 -10.99 3.26
C LEU A 414 -15.53 -12.34 3.48
N LEU A 415 -14.24 -12.42 3.17
CA LEU A 415 -13.41 -13.61 3.30
C LEU A 415 -12.75 -13.74 4.68
N GLU A 416 -12.93 -12.78 5.58
CA GLU A 416 -12.25 -12.67 6.88
C GLU A 416 -10.73 -12.83 6.74
N LEU A 417 -10.14 -12.19 5.73
CA LEU A 417 -8.71 -12.25 5.46
C LEU A 417 -7.91 -11.53 6.56
N LYS A 418 -7.00 -12.26 7.19
CA LYS A 418 -6.04 -11.70 8.16
C LYS A 418 -4.77 -11.24 7.42
N PRO A 419 -4.08 -10.18 7.90
CA PRO A 419 -2.80 -9.77 7.34
C PRO A 419 -1.80 -10.94 7.36
N GLY A 420 -1.25 -11.29 6.18
CA GLY A 420 -0.30 -12.41 6.04
C GLY A 420 -0.87 -13.81 6.26
N GLY A 421 -2.20 -13.95 6.39
CA GLY A 421 -2.89 -15.22 6.66
C GLY A 421 -3.78 -15.71 5.52
N ASP A 422 -4.33 -16.89 5.72
CA ASP A 422 -5.33 -17.48 4.83
C ASP A 422 -6.72 -16.87 5.06
N ALA A 423 -7.61 -17.08 4.09
CA ALA A 423 -9.02 -16.73 4.20
C ALA A 423 -9.72 -17.68 5.18
N ALA A 424 -10.67 -17.16 5.95
CA ALA A 424 -11.52 -18.02 6.81
C ALA A 424 -12.56 -18.79 5.98
N TYR A 425 -12.87 -18.32 4.77
CA TYR A 425 -13.74 -18.98 3.80
C TYR A 425 -12.93 -19.44 2.60
N ASP A 426 -13.13 -20.70 2.25
CA ASP A 426 -12.46 -21.37 1.13
C ASP A 426 -13.35 -22.47 0.53
N ARG A 427 -12.77 -23.50 -0.09
CA ARG A 427 -13.48 -24.64 -0.66
C ARG A 427 -14.13 -25.54 0.41
N GLU A 428 -13.47 -25.68 1.57
CA GLU A 428 -13.96 -26.55 2.67
C GLU A 428 -15.02 -25.85 3.51
N ARG A 429 -14.88 -24.54 3.66
CA ARG A 429 -15.82 -23.66 4.33
C ARG A 429 -16.30 -22.55 3.38
N PRO A 430 -17.20 -22.84 2.44
CA PRO A 430 -17.64 -21.86 1.47
C PRO A 430 -18.57 -20.79 2.08
N LEU A 431 -18.70 -19.67 1.37
CA LEU A 431 -19.65 -18.61 1.70
C LEU A 431 -21.09 -19.17 1.64
N ASP A 432 -21.88 -18.85 2.64
CA ASP A 432 -23.28 -19.22 2.71
C ASP A 432 -24.14 -18.21 1.92
N ALA A 433 -24.21 -18.40 0.59
CA ALA A 433 -24.92 -17.57 -0.35
C ALA A 433 -25.46 -18.37 -1.53
N ASP A 434 -26.55 -17.86 -2.13
CA ASP A 434 -27.07 -18.32 -3.41
C ASP A 434 -26.51 -17.49 -4.58
N LEU A 435 -26.28 -16.18 -4.34
CA LEU A 435 -25.69 -15.24 -5.28
C LEU A 435 -24.63 -14.40 -4.59
N VAL A 436 -23.44 -14.37 -5.16
CA VAL A 436 -22.34 -13.45 -4.78
C VAL A 436 -22.16 -12.43 -5.89
N VAL A 437 -22.30 -11.14 -5.58
CA VAL A 437 -22.08 -10.04 -6.51
C VAL A 437 -20.85 -9.26 -6.07
N VAL A 438 -19.90 -9.09 -6.99
CA VAL A 438 -18.68 -8.32 -6.73
C VAL A 438 -18.59 -7.17 -7.72
N ASP A 439 -18.74 -5.94 -7.23
CA ASP A 439 -18.59 -4.72 -8.02
C ASP A 439 -17.14 -4.26 -8.05
N GLU A 440 -16.79 -3.38 -9.00
CA GLU A 440 -15.42 -2.91 -9.30
C GLU A 440 -14.42 -4.08 -9.47
N ALA A 441 -14.85 -5.18 -10.12
CA ALA A 441 -14.05 -6.39 -10.30
C ALA A 441 -12.78 -6.18 -11.14
N SER A 442 -12.64 -5.08 -11.88
CA SER A 442 -11.39 -4.69 -12.56
C SER A 442 -10.22 -4.48 -11.60
N MET A 443 -10.51 -4.21 -10.32
CA MET A 443 -9.50 -4.03 -9.27
C MET A 443 -9.07 -5.35 -8.60
N LEU A 444 -9.68 -6.48 -8.92
CA LEU A 444 -9.29 -7.79 -8.38
C LEU A 444 -7.98 -8.25 -9.03
N ASP A 445 -6.94 -8.43 -8.23
CA ASP A 445 -5.73 -9.11 -8.66
C ASP A 445 -5.91 -10.65 -8.64
N LEU A 446 -4.93 -11.36 -9.17
CA LEU A 446 -4.95 -12.81 -9.29
C LEU A 446 -5.13 -13.51 -7.93
N LEU A 447 -4.39 -13.07 -6.91
CA LEU A 447 -4.39 -13.74 -5.61
C LEU A 447 -5.73 -13.56 -4.87
N LEU A 448 -6.26 -12.32 -4.88
CA LEU A 448 -7.54 -12.01 -4.25
C LEU A 448 -8.70 -12.67 -4.99
N ALA A 449 -8.68 -12.65 -6.33
CA ALA A 449 -9.69 -13.31 -7.14
C ALA A 449 -9.69 -14.84 -6.92
N ASN A 450 -8.53 -15.46 -6.81
CA ASN A 450 -8.41 -16.89 -6.52
C ASN A 450 -9.01 -17.23 -5.15
N LYS A 451 -8.71 -16.44 -4.10
CA LYS A 451 -9.30 -16.64 -2.76
C LYS A 451 -10.82 -16.48 -2.79
N LEU A 452 -11.32 -15.46 -3.50
CA LEU A 452 -12.76 -15.22 -3.64
C LEU A 452 -13.47 -16.39 -4.34
N VAL A 453 -12.98 -16.83 -5.51
CA VAL A 453 -13.65 -17.89 -6.29
C VAL A 453 -13.58 -19.24 -5.57
N LYS A 454 -12.51 -19.49 -4.79
CA LYS A 454 -12.43 -20.65 -3.90
C LYS A 454 -13.55 -20.69 -2.87
N ALA A 455 -13.89 -19.54 -2.31
CA ALA A 455 -14.88 -19.40 -1.25
C ALA A 455 -16.34 -19.48 -1.76
N VAL A 456 -16.58 -19.35 -3.06
CA VAL A 456 -17.92 -19.49 -3.63
C VAL A 456 -18.34 -20.97 -3.62
N ALA A 457 -19.51 -21.24 -3.03
CA ALA A 457 -20.05 -22.61 -2.91
C ALA A 457 -20.40 -23.20 -4.30
N PRO A 458 -20.27 -24.52 -4.50
CA PRO A 458 -20.85 -25.19 -5.66
C PRO A 458 -22.34 -24.87 -5.76
N GLY A 459 -22.83 -24.62 -6.98
CA GLY A 459 -24.23 -24.26 -7.22
C GLY A 459 -24.63 -22.82 -6.92
N ALA A 460 -23.84 -22.05 -6.17
CA ALA A 460 -24.04 -20.62 -6.01
C ALA A 460 -23.66 -19.87 -7.31
N HIS A 461 -24.29 -18.72 -7.54
CA HIS A 461 -24.00 -17.88 -8.68
C HIS A 461 -22.97 -16.80 -8.29
N LEU A 462 -22.00 -16.55 -9.16
CA LEU A 462 -21.02 -15.47 -9.04
C LEU A 462 -21.19 -14.48 -10.18
N LEU A 463 -21.51 -13.23 -9.84
CA LEU A 463 -21.56 -12.12 -10.77
C LEU A 463 -20.38 -11.17 -10.50
N LEU A 464 -19.51 -11.03 -11.48
CA LEU A 464 -18.43 -10.03 -11.46
C LEU A 464 -18.86 -8.82 -12.29
N VAL A 465 -18.84 -7.64 -11.67
CA VAL A 465 -19.23 -6.37 -12.30
C VAL A 465 -18.05 -5.44 -12.34
N GLY A 466 -17.79 -4.80 -13.49
CA GLY A 466 -16.67 -3.88 -13.59
C GLY A 466 -16.58 -3.19 -14.94
N ASP A 467 -15.56 -2.38 -15.10
CA ASP A 467 -15.23 -1.69 -16.33
C ASP A 467 -13.83 -2.14 -16.77
N VAL A 468 -13.78 -2.98 -17.81
CA VAL A 468 -12.52 -3.58 -18.30
C VAL A 468 -11.58 -2.55 -18.94
N ASP A 469 -12.10 -1.37 -19.29
CA ASP A 469 -11.34 -0.30 -19.95
C ASP A 469 -10.69 0.67 -18.92
N GLN A 470 -11.07 0.59 -17.64
CA GLN A 470 -10.40 1.30 -16.55
C GLN A 470 -9.03 0.69 -16.24
N LEU A 471 -8.31 1.35 -15.31
CA LEU A 471 -7.05 0.80 -14.79
C LEU A 471 -7.27 -0.59 -14.21
N PRO A 472 -6.38 -1.54 -14.50
CA PRO A 472 -6.41 -2.86 -13.87
C PRO A 472 -6.06 -2.79 -12.38
N SER A 473 -6.11 -3.95 -11.71
CA SER A 473 -5.67 -4.12 -10.32
C SER A 473 -4.25 -3.58 -10.09
N VAL A 474 -3.94 -3.17 -8.87
CA VAL A 474 -2.57 -2.81 -8.49
C VAL A 474 -1.68 -4.05 -8.46
N GLY A 475 -2.18 -5.17 -7.92
CA GLY A 475 -1.48 -6.46 -7.92
C GLY A 475 -1.45 -7.14 -9.29
N ALA A 476 -0.74 -8.27 -9.34
CA ALA A 476 -0.50 -9.02 -10.58
C ALA A 476 -1.78 -9.66 -11.17
N GLY A 477 -1.86 -9.68 -12.50
CA GLY A 477 -2.95 -10.25 -13.27
C GLY A 477 -3.97 -9.22 -13.75
N GLU A 478 -4.81 -9.62 -14.69
CA GLU A 478 -5.94 -8.86 -15.26
C GLU A 478 -7.20 -9.73 -15.29
N VAL A 479 -7.59 -10.24 -14.14
CA VAL A 479 -8.60 -11.31 -14.03
C VAL A 479 -9.89 -11.00 -14.79
N LEU A 480 -10.45 -9.79 -14.64
CA LEU A 480 -11.69 -9.43 -15.36
C LEU A 480 -11.51 -9.50 -16.88
N ARG A 481 -10.37 -9.02 -17.38
CA ARG A 481 -10.05 -9.07 -18.83
C ARG A 481 -9.82 -10.49 -19.30
N ASP A 482 -9.13 -11.30 -18.52
CA ASP A 482 -8.86 -12.71 -18.84
C ASP A 482 -10.15 -13.54 -18.91
N LEU A 483 -11.13 -13.26 -18.03
CA LEU A 483 -12.44 -13.90 -18.06
C LEU A 483 -13.29 -13.48 -19.28
N LEU A 484 -13.05 -12.28 -19.81
CA LEU A 484 -13.73 -11.73 -20.99
C LEU A 484 -13.03 -12.06 -22.31
N ALA A 485 -11.93 -12.83 -22.28
CA ALA A 485 -11.19 -13.18 -23.48
C ALA A 485 -12.06 -13.97 -24.49
N GLU A 486 -11.90 -13.66 -25.78
CA GLU A 486 -12.63 -14.33 -26.85
C GLU A 486 -12.40 -15.85 -26.82
N GLY A 487 -13.49 -16.62 -26.99
CA GLY A 487 -13.45 -18.08 -26.88
C GLY A 487 -13.33 -18.62 -25.46
N GLY A 488 -13.41 -17.78 -24.46
CA GLY A 488 -13.49 -18.20 -23.05
C GLY A 488 -14.85 -18.78 -22.67
N PRO A 489 -14.92 -19.64 -21.63
CA PRO A 489 -16.15 -20.32 -21.22
C PRO A 489 -17.09 -19.44 -20.36
N VAL A 490 -16.64 -18.27 -19.92
CA VAL A 490 -17.40 -17.42 -18.99
C VAL A 490 -18.35 -16.52 -19.77
N PRO A 491 -19.68 -16.66 -19.58
CA PRO A 491 -20.64 -15.80 -20.24
C PRO A 491 -20.57 -14.36 -19.71
N ALA A 492 -20.69 -13.41 -20.62
CA ALA A 492 -20.55 -12.00 -20.29
C ALA A 492 -21.53 -11.13 -21.11
N VAL A 493 -21.96 -10.04 -20.49
CA VAL A 493 -22.69 -8.97 -21.19
C VAL A 493 -21.90 -7.66 -21.07
N ARG A 494 -21.70 -7.00 -22.20
CA ARG A 494 -21.11 -5.67 -22.28
C ARG A 494 -22.18 -4.63 -22.56
N LEU A 495 -22.44 -3.74 -21.59
CA LEU A 495 -23.35 -2.61 -21.77
C LEU A 495 -22.65 -1.53 -22.61
N THR A 496 -23.20 -1.26 -23.77
CA THR A 496 -22.65 -0.27 -24.72
C THR A 496 -23.52 0.96 -24.85
N ARG A 497 -24.81 0.84 -24.52
CA ARG A 497 -25.79 1.91 -24.69
C ARG A 497 -25.65 2.97 -23.60
N ILE A 498 -25.34 4.19 -24.01
CA ILE A 498 -25.35 5.37 -23.12
C ILE A 498 -26.78 5.90 -23.03
N PHE A 499 -27.29 6.06 -21.81
CA PHE A 499 -28.66 6.56 -21.60
C PHE A 499 -28.77 8.06 -21.86
N ARG A 500 -29.98 8.52 -22.25
CA ARG A 500 -30.23 9.92 -22.66
C ARG A 500 -29.73 10.97 -21.66
N GLN A 501 -29.93 10.75 -20.36
CA GLN A 501 -29.43 11.67 -19.33
C GLN A 501 -27.90 11.73 -19.33
N ALA A 502 -27.24 10.59 -19.54
CA ALA A 502 -25.78 10.52 -19.61
C ALA A 502 -25.24 11.07 -20.94
N GLN A 503 -26.00 11.02 -22.02
CA GLN A 503 -25.61 11.62 -23.32
C GLN A 503 -25.51 13.14 -23.27
N GLN A 504 -26.24 13.79 -22.35
CA GLN A 504 -26.17 15.24 -22.16
C GLN A 504 -24.93 15.66 -21.33
N SER A 505 -24.25 14.71 -20.69
CA SER A 505 -23.02 14.97 -19.94
C SER A 505 -21.80 14.96 -20.84
N GLY A 506 -21.09 16.07 -20.90
CA GLY A 506 -19.78 16.18 -21.56
C GLY A 506 -18.75 15.26 -20.92
N VAL A 507 -18.86 15.02 -19.59
CA VAL A 507 -17.99 14.07 -18.86
C VAL A 507 -18.13 12.66 -19.43
N VAL A 508 -19.36 12.15 -19.57
CA VAL A 508 -19.61 10.80 -20.10
C VAL A 508 -19.24 10.71 -21.58
N THR A 509 -19.66 11.69 -22.38
CA THR A 509 -19.33 11.74 -23.81
C THR A 509 -17.81 11.73 -24.02
N ASN A 510 -17.08 12.55 -23.28
CA ASN A 510 -15.61 12.63 -23.39
C ASN A 510 -14.90 11.38 -22.84
N ALA A 511 -15.42 10.74 -21.80
CA ALA A 511 -14.90 9.46 -21.33
C ALA A 511 -14.95 8.41 -22.46
N HIS A 512 -16.09 8.28 -23.17
CA HIS A 512 -16.20 7.36 -24.32
C HIS A 512 -15.29 7.76 -25.48
N ARG A 513 -15.16 9.05 -25.80
CA ARG A 513 -14.24 9.54 -26.82
C ARG A 513 -12.79 9.16 -26.48
N ILE A 514 -12.35 9.43 -25.25
CA ILE A 514 -11.02 9.06 -24.77
C ILE A 514 -10.81 7.54 -24.89
N ASN A 515 -11.77 6.74 -24.45
CA ASN A 515 -11.67 5.29 -24.49
C ASN A 515 -11.51 4.74 -25.93
N THR A 516 -12.16 5.37 -26.91
CA THR A 516 -12.03 5.01 -28.33
C THR A 516 -10.82 5.65 -29.03
N GLY A 517 -9.99 6.40 -28.31
CA GLY A 517 -8.79 7.07 -28.87
C GLY A 517 -9.09 8.38 -29.59
N VAL A 518 -10.28 8.93 -29.39
CA VAL A 518 -10.71 10.22 -29.97
C VAL A 518 -10.48 11.32 -28.92
N PRO A 519 -9.83 12.44 -29.27
CA PRO A 519 -9.63 13.56 -28.36
C PRO A 519 -10.95 14.08 -27.76
N PRO A 520 -10.96 14.44 -26.48
CA PRO A 520 -12.17 14.99 -25.84
C PRO A 520 -12.54 16.35 -26.43
N LEU A 521 -13.82 16.66 -26.40
CA LEU A 521 -14.34 18.01 -26.69
C LEU A 521 -14.07 18.90 -25.48
N THR A 522 -13.41 20.02 -25.68
CA THR A 522 -13.00 20.93 -24.58
C THR A 522 -13.73 22.27 -24.61
N ASP A 523 -14.47 22.53 -25.68
CA ASP A 523 -15.15 23.80 -25.89
C ASP A 523 -16.68 23.59 -25.98
N GLY A 524 -17.45 24.53 -25.48
CA GLY A 524 -18.92 24.53 -25.56
C GLY A 524 -19.65 23.58 -24.63
N LEU A 525 -18.95 22.92 -23.69
CA LEU A 525 -19.56 22.02 -22.71
C LEU A 525 -19.71 22.72 -21.33
N PRO A 526 -20.79 22.43 -20.60
CA PRO A 526 -21.03 23.05 -19.29
C PRO A 526 -20.27 22.34 -18.15
N ASP A 527 -19.76 21.12 -18.39
CA ASP A 527 -19.25 20.19 -17.37
C ASP A 527 -17.87 19.59 -17.69
N PHE A 528 -17.23 20.03 -18.79
CA PHE A 528 -15.91 19.56 -19.18
C PHE A 528 -15.06 20.69 -19.76
N PHE A 529 -13.91 20.98 -19.14
CA PHE A 529 -13.05 22.12 -19.49
C PHE A 529 -11.60 21.71 -19.62
N LEU A 530 -10.86 22.45 -20.46
CA LEU A 530 -9.40 22.41 -20.52
C LEU A 530 -8.84 23.81 -20.27
N PHE A 531 -7.94 23.95 -19.32
CA PHE A 531 -7.09 25.12 -19.12
C PHE A 531 -5.71 24.81 -19.70
N PRO A 532 -5.37 25.35 -20.89
CA PRO A 532 -4.09 25.06 -21.54
C PRO A 532 -2.93 25.69 -20.77
N GLU A 533 -1.92 24.89 -20.44
CA GLU A 533 -0.66 25.34 -19.87
C GLU A 533 0.44 24.33 -20.24
N GLU A 534 1.51 24.81 -20.88
CA GLU A 534 2.60 23.95 -21.37
C GLU A 534 3.68 23.74 -20.32
N ASP A 535 3.91 24.72 -19.44
CA ASP A 535 4.87 24.59 -18.35
C ASP A 535 4.29 23.76 -17.21
N THR A 536 5.05 22.76 -16.75
CA THR A 536 4.58 21.82 -15.71
C THR A 536 4.42 22.48 -14.33
N GLU A 537 5.24 23.48 -14.01
CA GLU A 537 5.19 24.16 -12.72
C GLU A 537 3.99 25.10 -12.67
N GLU A 538 3.78 25.87 -13.74
CA GLU A 538 2.62 26.74 -13.89
C GLU A 538 1.30 25.93 -13.98
N ALA A 539 1.31 24.77 -14.64
CA ALA A 539 0.17 23.87 -14.65
C ALA A 539 -0.16 23.37 -13.22
N GLY A 540 0.86 23.11 -12.40
CA GLY A 540 0.67 22.80 -10.98
C GLY A 540 0.00 23.95 -10.21
N ARG A 541 0.49 25.18 -10.37
CA ARG A 541 -0.10 26.39 -9.74
C ARG A 541 -1.52 26.65 -10.23
N LEU A 542 -1.74 26.53 -11.54
CA LEU A 542 -3.06 26.70 -12.16
C LEU A 542 -4.05 25.62 -11.65
N THR A 543 -3.59 24.38 -11.46
CA THR A 543 -4.39 23.31 -10.87
C THR A 543 -4.90 23.69 -9.47
N VAL A 544 -4.03 24.28 -8.66
CA VAL A 544 -4.38 24.78 -7.32
C VAL A 544 -5.41 25.91 -7.39
N ASP A 545 -5.19 26.90 -8.26
CA ASP A 545 -6.11 28.03 -8.43
C ASP A 545 -7.50 27.57 -8.91
N VAL A 546 -7.51 26.63 -9.86
CA VAL A 546 -8.77 26.03 -10.36
C VAL A 546 -9.52 25.31 -9.24
N ALA A 547 -8.84 24.47 -8.48
CA ALA A 547 -9.47 23.65 -7.44
C ALA A 547 -9.88 24.47 -6.20
N ALA A 548 -9.05 25.43 -5.78
CA ALA A 548 -9.28 26.17 -4.56
C ALA A 548 -10.14 27.44 -4.74
N ARG A 549 -10.19 28.02 -5.96
CA ARG A 549 -10.85 29.31 -6.18
C ARG A 549 -11.86 29.30 -7.32
N ARG A 550 -11.49 28.88 -8.55
CA ARG A 550 -12.35 29.04 -9.74
C ARG A 550 -13.58 28.14 -9.70
N ILE A 551 -13.42 26.87 -9.37
CA ILE A 551 -14.55 25.92 -9.25
C ILE A 551 -15.47 26.33 -8.10
N PRO A 552 -14.99 26.61 -6.88
CA PRO A 552 -15.83 27.12 -5.81
C PRO A 552 -16.63 28.37 -6.19
N ALA A 553 -15.97 29.37 -6.79
CA ALA A 553 -16.61 30.62 -7.17
C ALA A 553 -17.68 30.46 -8.27
N ARG A 554 -17.47 29.56 -9.24
CA ARG A 554 -18.40 29.39 -10.38
C ARG A 554 -19.50 28.40 -10.12
N PHE A 555 -19.21 27.29 -9.41
CA PHE A 555 -20.11 26.15 -9.25
C PHE A 555 -20.62 25.98 -7.81
N GLY A 556 -20.13 26.78 -6.84
CA GLY A 556 -20.53 26.66 -5.44
C GLY A 556 -20.08 25.38 -4.74
N LEU A 557 -19.08 24.68 -5.28
CA LEU A 557 -18.57 23.42 -4.75
C LEU A 557 -17.52 23.66 -3.66
N ASP A 558 -17.59 22.90 -2.58
CA ASP A 558 -16.62 22.97 -1.48
C ASP A 558 -15.30 22.27 -1.88
N PRO A 559 -14.14 22.96 -1.86
CA PRO A 559 -12.85 22.37 -2.23
C PRO A 559 -12.41 21.23 -1.32
N ARG A 560 -12.95 21.09 -0.11
CA ARG A 560 -12.64 20.03 0.84
C ARG A 560 -13.48 18.77 0.63
N ARG A 561 -14.75 18.93 0.22
CA ARG A 561 -15.70 17.82 0.11
C ARG A 561 -15.99 17.42 -1.34
N ASP A 562 -16.18 18.41 -2.21
CA ASP A 562 -16.75 18.19 -3.54
C ASP A 562 -15.69 18.10 -4.63
N ILE A 563 -14.48 18.63 -4.39
CA ILE A 563 -13.42 18.72 -5.38
C ILE A 563 -12.28 17.76 -5.02
N GLN A 564 -11.85 17.00 -6.02
CA GLN A 564 -10.69 16.13 -5.89
C GLN A 564 -9.68 16.38 -7.01
N VAL A 565 -8.46 16.66 -6.64
CA VAL A 565 -7.36 16.71 -7.61
C VAL A 565 -6.81 15.29 -7.81
N LEU A 566 -6.75 14.84 -9.08
CA LEU A 566 -6.28 13.52 -9.47
C LEU A 566 -5.00 13.65 -10.29
N ALA A 567 -3.85 13.42 -9.66
CA ALA A 567 -2.55 13.51 -10.33
C ALA A 567 -2.14 12.18 -10.95
N PRO A 568 -1.51 12.18 -12.16
CA PRO A 568 -0.97 10.96 -12.77
C PRO A 568 0.11 10.29 -11.91
N MET A 569 0.89 11.07 -11.16
CA MET A 569 2.03 10.59 -10.39
C MET A 569 2.11 11.30 -9.02
N HIS A 570 2.91 10.73 -8.12
CA HIS A 570 3.11 11.30 -6.78
C HIS A 570 4.16 12.43 -6.76
N ARG A 571 5.26 12.24 -7.50
CA ARG A 571 6.41 13.16 -7.52
C ARG A 571 6.27 14.21 -8.63
N GLY A 572 7.06 15.29 -8.53
CA GLY A 572 7.13 16.37 -9.50
C GLY A 572 6.22 17.57 -9.20
N PRO A 573 6.37 18.69 -9.94
CA PRO A 573 5.64 19.95 -9.68
C PRO A 573 4.12 19.80 -9.74
N ALA A 574 3.58 19.04 -10.69
CA ALA A 574 2.17 18.69 -10.82
C ALA A 574 1.83 17.32 -10.19
N GLY A 575 2.71 16.77 -9.35
CA GLY A 575 2.50 15.51 -8.64
C GLY A 575 1.68 15.68 -7.36
N ALA A 576 1.00 14.62 -6.91
CA ALA A 576 0.11 14.67 -5.76
C ALA A 576 0.79 15.17 -4.47
N GLY A 577 2.08 14.85 -4.27
CA GLY A 577 2.83 15.31 -3.09
C GLY A 577 2.97 16.83 -3.04
N ASN A 578 3.43 17.45 -4.12
CA ASN A 578 3.57 18.91 -4.21
C ASN A 578 2.20 19.62 -4.21
N LEU A 579 1.25 19.09 -4.97
CA LEU A 579 -0.10 19.65 -5.03
C LEU A 579 -0.80 19.64 -3.67
N ASN A 580 -0.59 18.64 -2.82
CA ASN A 580 -1.13 18.61 -1.46
C ASN A 580 -0.58 19.78 -0.61
N ALA A 581 0.72 20.06 -0.70
CA ALA A 581 1.33 21.18 0.03
C ALA A 581 0.77 22.54 -0.44
N LEU A 582 0.64 22.73 -1.73
CA LEU A 582 0.10 23.97 -2.31
C LEU A 582 -1.39 24.15 -2.04
N LEU A 583 -2.18 23.07 -2.16
CA LEU A 583 -3.62 23.08 -1.88
C LEU A 583 -3.90 23.31 -0.40
N GLN A 584 -3.11 22.72 0.50
CA GLN A 584 -3.22 23.00 1.92
C GLN A 584 -3.03 24.49 2.22
N GLN A 585 -2.00 25.11 1.63
CA GLN A 585 -1.78 26.56 1.80
C GLN A 585 -2.92 27.40 1.25
N ALA A 586 -3.54 26.98 0.14
CA ALA A 586 -4.64 27.73 -0.48
C ALA A 586 -6.00 27.55 0.22
N ILE A 587 -6.28 26.34 0.74
CA ILE A 587 -7.59 25.95 1.30
C ILE A 587 -7.60 26.03 2.83
N THR A 588 -6.49 25.65 3.46
CA THR A 588 -6.33 25.64 4.92
C THR A 588 -5.01 26.34 5.29
N PRO A 589 -4.90 27.65 5.06
CA PRO A 589 -3.70 28.41 5.40
C PRO A 589 -3.42 28.37 6.90
N ALA A 590 -2.15 28.55 7.28
CA ALA A 590 -1.77 28.67 8.67
C ALA A 590 -2.49 29.85 9.33
N ARG A 591 -3.01 29.63 10.53
CA ARG A 591 -3.75 30.63 11.31
C ARG A 591 -3.11 30.75 12.69
N PRO A 592 -2.76 31.98 13.13
CA PRO A 592 -2.10 32.18 14.42
C PRO A 592 -2.94 31.75 15.64
N ASP A 593 -4.28 31.71 15.47
CA ASP A 593 -5.27 31.33 16.49
C ASP A 593 -5.53 29.83 16.57
N LEU A 594 -5.01 29.03 15.64
CA LEU A 594 -5.21 27.57 15.60
C LEU A 594 -3.89 26.82 15.70
N PRO A 595 -3.88 25.72 16.46
CA PRO A 595 -2.69 24.89 16.57
C PRO A 595 -2.36 24.18 15.26
N GLU A 596 -1.05 23.95 15.02
CA GLU A 596 -0.57 23.06 13.97
C GLU A 596 0.40 22.03 14.55
N LYS A 597 0.42 20.82 13.97
CA LYS A 597 1.34 19.75 14.34
C LYS A 597 2.23 19.36 13.17
N ARG A 598 3.52 19.44 13.35
CA ARG A 598 4.51 18.92 12.38
C ARG A 598 4.85 17.47 12.72
N PHE A 599 4.77 16.60 11.70
CA PHE A 599 5.08 15.19 11.83
C PHE A 599 5.56 14.63 10.49
N GLY A 600 6.71 13.95 10.46
CA GLY A 600 7.21 13.27 9.26
C GLY A 600 7.33 14.15 8.01
N GLY A 601 7.71 15.43 8.16
CA GLY A 601 7.79 16.40 7.06
C GLY A 601 6.45 16.99 6.61
N ARG A 602 5.34 16.61 7.24
CA ARG A 602 3.98 17.14 7.01
C ARG A 602 3.58 18.08 8.13
N VAL A 603 2.66 18.97 7.83
CA VAL A 603 2.05 19.86 8.84
C VAL A 603 0.55 19.60 8.84
N PHE A 604 0.00 19.19 9.97
CA PHE A 604 -1.45 18.98 10.14
C PHE A 604 -2.09 20.19 10.80
N ARG A 605 -3.25 20.60 10.28
CA ARG A 605 -4.04 21.75 10.76
C ARG A 605 -5.51 21.38 10.88
N VAL A 606 -6.22 22.05 11.75
CA VAL A 606 -7.69 21.96 11.81
C VAL A 606 -8.27 22.40 10.46
N GLY A 607 -9.14 21.58 9.89
CA GLY A 607 -9.73 21.79 8.57
C GLY A 607 -8.99 21.10 7.42
N ASP A 608 -7.85 20.42 7.68
CA ASP A 608 -7.14 19.67 6.64
C ASP A 608 -7.95 18.47 6.17
N LYS A 609 -7.95 18.26 4.84
CA LYS A 609 -8.46 17.06 4.22
C LYS A 609 -7.37 15.96 4.28
N VAL A 610 -7.67 14.88 4.95
CA VAL A 610 -6.74 13.78 5.18
C VAL A 610 -7.32 12.44 4.75
N THR A 611 -6.46 11.45 4.56
CA THR A 611 -6.85 10.06 4.27
C THR A 611 -6.02 9.10 5.10
N GLN A 612 -6.65 8.03 5.55
CA GLN A 612 -5.99 6.88 6.14
C GLN A 612 -5.15 6.18 5.06
N ILE A 613 -3.92 5.79 5.37
CA ILE A 613 -3.02 5.16 4.38
C ILE A 613 -2.73 3.69 4.66
N ARG A 614 -3.24 3.15 5.76
CA ARG A 614 -3.20 1.73 6.12
C ARG A 614 -4.50 1.33 6.85
N ASN A 615 -4.81 0.03 6.88
CA ASN A 615 -5.96 -0.44 7.64
C ASN A 615 -5.64 -0.42 9.13
N ASN A 616 -6.57 0.11 9.92
CA ASN A 616 -6.53 0.03 11.38
C ASN A 616 -7.88 -0.45 11.89
N TYR A 617 -7.93 -1.71 12.34
CA TYR A 617 -9.16 -2.38 12.76
C TYR A 617 -9.58 -2.01 14.18
N GLU A 618 -8.71 -1.37 14.95
CA GLU A 618 -8.95 -0.99 16.34
C GLU A 618 -9.52 0.43 16.48
N LYS A 619 -9.51 1.22 15.39
CA LYS A 619 -10.01 2.60 15.37
C LYS A 619 -11.44 2.70 14.85
N GLY A 620 -12.20 3.66 15.42
CA GLY A 620 -13.60 3.85 15.06
C GLY A 620 -14.49 2.67 15.48
N ALA A 621 -15.77 2.74 15.15
CA ALA A 621 -16.74 1.71 15.53
C ALA A 621 -16.56 0.40 14.75
N ASN A 622 -16.06 0.49 13.49
CA ASN A 622 -15.95 -0.65 12.57
C ASN A 622 -14.56 -0.81 11.94
N GLY A 623 -13.54 -0.15 12.49
CA GLY A 623 -12.22 -0.03 11.89
C GLY A 623 -12.14 1.12 10.88
N VAL A 624 -10.92 1.68 10.68
CA VAL A 624 -10.63 2.70 9.67
C VAL A 624 -9.74 2.09 8.60
N PHE A 625 -10.15 2.20 7.34
CA PHE A 625 -9.50 1.47 6.25
C PHE A 625 -8.66 2.40 5.37
N ASN A 626 -7.67 1.81 4.70
CA ASN A 626 -6.89 2.52 3.70
C ASN A 626 -7.80 3.17 2.64
N GLY A 627 -7.63 4.48 2.43
CA GLY A 627 -8.46 5.28 1.54
C GLY A 627 -9.65 5.98 2.22
N THR A 628 -9.96 5.70 3.50
CA THR A 628 -10.95 6.48 4.25
C THR A 628 -10.50 7.94 4.31
N VAL A 629 -11.35 8.85 3.84
CA VAL A 629 -11.09 10.30 3.84
C VAL A 629 -11.86 10.96 4.95
N GLY A 630 -11.29 12.01 5.51
CA GLY A 630 -11.92 12.84 6.50
C GLY A 630 -11.34 14.25 6.57
N VAL A 631 -11.86 15.04 7.48
CA VAL A 631 -11.40 16.40 7.76
C VAL A 631 -10.95 16.46 9.22
N VAL A 632 -9.80 17.05 9.48
CA VAL A 632 -9.31 17.29 10.84
C VAL A 632 -10.23 18.30 11.53
N THR A 633 -10.89 17.88 12.59
CA THR A 633 -11.85 18.71 13.35
C THR A 633 -11.24 19.33 14.60
N ALA A 634 -10.28 18.63 15.22
CA ALA A 634 -9.60 19.12 16.41
C ALA A 634 -8.13 18.71 16.43
N LEU A 635 -7.31 19.52 17.07
CA LEU A 635 -5.90 19.24 17.32
C LEU A 635 -5.57 19.75 18.73
N ASP A 636 -5.28 18.83 19.62
CA ASP A 636 -4.92 19.10 21.02
C ASP A 636 -3.42 18.83 21.21
N LEU A 637 -2.69 19.90 21.51
CA LEU A 637 -1.24 19.84 21.73
C LEU A 637 -0.88 19.30 23.13
N ASP A 638 -1.76 19.48 24.11
CA ASP A 638 -1.54 19.08 25.49
C ASP A 638 -1.81 17.58 25.66
N GLU A 639 -2.93 17.09 25.10
CA GLU A 639 -3.27 15.67 25.07
C GLU A 639 -2.56 14.89 23.94
N GLN A 640 -1.80 15.59 23.09
CA GLN A 640 -1.10 15.01 21.94
C GLN A 640 -2.00 14.22 20.99
N LYS A 641 -3.19 14.76 20.70
CA LYS A 641 -4.24 14.08 19.96
C LYS A 641 -4.74 14.91 18.78
N LEU A 642 -5.05 14.23 17.69
CA LEU A 642 -5.70 14.78 16.50
C LEU A 642 -7.00 14.04 16.25
N THR A 643 -8.11 14.76 15.99
CA THR A 643 -9.41 14.16 15.68
C THR A 643 -9.76 14.41 14.22
N VAL A 644 -10.15 13.34 13.52
CA VAL A 644 -10.62 13.36 12.13
C VAL A 644 -12.09 12.99 12.10
N ARG A 645 -12.92 13.82 11.46
CA ARG A 645 -14.28 13.45 11.10
C ARG A 645 -14.27 12.85 9.71
N THR A 646 -14.65 11.59 9.62
CA THR A 646 -14.70 10.83 8.36
C THR A 646 -15.87 11.28 7.49
N GLU A 647 -15.89 10.85 6.22
CA GLU A 647 -17.03 11.03 5.31
C GLU A 647 -18.33 10.35 5.82
N GLU A 648 -18.21 9.46 6.81
CA GLU A 648 -19.32 8.78 7.48
C GLU A 648 -19.84 9.52 8.72
N ASP A 649 -19.33 10.75 8.93
CA ASP A 649 -19.62 11.60 10.09
C ASP A 649 -19.18 11.00 11.43
N GLU A 650 -18.26 10.02 11.39
CA GLU A 650 -17.63 9.41 12.55
C GLU A 650 -16.39 10.21 12.97
N GLU A 651 -16.24 10.47 14.26
CA GLU A 651 -15.05 11.08 14.82
C GLU A 651 -14.04 10.02 15.26
N VAL A 652 -12.85 10.07 14.68
CA VAL A 652 -11.75 9.15 14.94
C VAL A 652 -10.57 9.91 15.54
N GLY A 653 -10.12 9.49 16.73
CA GLY A 653 -8.97 10.06 17.42
C GLY A 653 -7.67 9.37 17.01
N TYR A 654 -6.61 10.17 16.82
CA TYR A 654 -5.25 9.75 16.54
C TYR A 654 -4.30 10.33 17.56
N GLU A 655 -3.51 9.49 18.22
CA GLU A 655 -2.37 9.94 18.98
C GLU A 655 -1.32 10.54 18.02
N PHE A 656 -0.47 11.47 18.50
CA PHE A 656 0.55 12.04 17.62
C PHE A 656 1.57 11.02 17.10
N SER A 657 1.77 9.92 17.81
CA SER A 657 2.58 8.78 17.38
C SER A 657 1.99 8.03 16.18
N GLU A 658 0.69 8.14 15.93
CA GLU A 658 -0.05 7.45 14.88
C GLU A 658 -0.30 8.34 13.63
N LEU A 659 0.23 9.56 13.60
CA LEU A 659 0.04 10.47 12.47
C LEU A 659 0.75 10.01 11.17
N ASP A 660 1.58 8.99 11.25
CA ASP A 660 2.11 8.29 10.08
C ASP A 660 1.02 7.51 9.32
N GLU A 661 -0.10 7.17 9.97
CA GLU A 661 -1.27 6.56 9.34
C GLU A 661 -2.09 7.54 8.48
N LEU A 662 -1.85 8.85 8.63
CA LEU A 662 -2.58 9.89 7.90
C LEU A 662 -1.73 10.54 6.82
N ALA A 663 -2.34 10.87 5.69
CA ALA A 663 -1.76 11.71 4.64
C ALA A 663 -2.76 12.78 4.21
N HIS A 664 -2.26 13.92 3.69
CA HIS A 664 -3.14 14.90 3.04
C HIS A 664 -3.80 14.30 1.80
N ALA A 665 -5.06 14.66 1.58
CA ALA A 665 -5.90 14.09 0.53
C ALA A 665 -6.56 15.14 -0.38
N TYR A 666 -6.05 16.36 -0.44
CA TYR A 666 -6.52 17.36 -1.42
C TYR A 666 -6.21 16.91 -2.85
N ALA A 667 -5.03 16.30 -3.04
CA ALA A 667 -4.62 15.63 -4.27
C ALA A 667 -4.24 14.18 -3.98
N VAL A 668 -4.73 13.25 -4.80
CA VAL A 668 -4.37 11.83 -4.75
C VAL A 668 -3.92 11.36 -6.13
N THR A 669 -3.21 10.24 -6.21
CA THR A 669 -2.92 9.65 -7.52
C THR A 669 -4.18 9.02 -8.13
N ILE A 670 -4.25 8.99 -9.46
CA ILE A 670 -5.38 8.38 -10.18
C ILE A 670 -5.58 6.92 -9.74
N HIS A 671 -4.50 6.17 -9.50
CA HIS A 671 -4.58 4.79 -8.98
C HIS A 671 -5.29 4.71 -7.62
N ARG A 672 -5.00 5.65 -6.70
CA ARG A 672 -5.67 5.70 -5.38
C ARG A 672 -7.13 6.15 -5.44
N SER A 673 -7.56 6.75 -6.54
CA SER A 673 -8.95 7.17 -6.73
C SER A 673 -9.86 6.06 -7.25
N GLN A 674 -9.33 4.89 -7.59
CA GLN A 674 -10.13 3.75 -8.04
C GLN A 674 -11.17 3.37 -6.99
N GLY A 675 -12.39 3.01 -7.44
CA GLY A 675 -13.54 2.74 -6.56
C GLY A 675 -14.17 3.97 -5.90
N SER A 676 -13.63 5.19 -6.13
CA SER A 676 -14.18 6.45 -5.62
C SER A 676 -14.80 7.28 -6.73
N GLU A 677 -15.77 8.13 -6.38
CA GLU A 677 -16.36 9.14 -7.29
C GLU A 677 -16.50 10.47 -6.56
N TYR A 678 -16.34 11.56 -7.30
CA TYR A 678 -16.36 12.93 -6.77
C TYR A 678 -17.28 13.82 -7.58
N PRO A 679 -17.95 14.81 -6.97
CA PRO A 679 -18.74 15.78 -7.73
C PRO A 679 -17.94 16.50 -8.80
N ALA A 680 -16.71 16.95 -8.48
CA ALA A 680 -15.80 17.59 -9.42
C ALA A 680 -14.38 17.01 -9.33
N VAL A 681 -13.73 16.84 -10.48
CA VAL A 681 -12.38 16.34 -10.60
C VAL A 681 -11.51 17.33 -11.37
N VAL A 682 -10.31 17.62 -10.85
CA VAL A 682 -9.28 18.41 -11.54
C VAL A 682 -8.09 17.51 -11.84
N ILE A 683 -7.67 17.46 -13.11
CA ILE A 683 -6.64 16.53 -13.57
C ILE A 683 -5.49 17.33 -14.23
N PRO A 684 -4.30 17.40 -13.63
CA PRO A 684 -3.13 17.94 -14.31
C PRO A 684 -2.67 16.96 -15.40
N VAL A 685 -2.54 17.42 -16.63
CA VAL A 685 -2.11 16.63 -17.81
C VAL A 685 -0.89 17.31 -18.41
N THR A 686 0.29 16.98 -17.90
CA THR A 686 1.57 17.65 -18.25
C THR A 686 2.55 16.70 -18.90
N THR A 687 3.45 17.23 -19.71
CA THR A 687 4.53 16.45 -20.34
C THR A 687 5.53 15.89 -19.33
N GLY A 688 5.62 16.46 -18.12
CA GLY A 688 6.44 15.94 -17.03
C GLY A 688 6.02 14.55 -16.52
N ALA A 689 4.76 14.15 -16.79
CA ALA A 689 4.23 12.84 -16.46
C ALA A 689 4.20 11.87 -17.67
N TRP A 690 5.06 12.05 -18.66
CA TRP A 690 5.00 11.43 -19.98
C TRP A 690 4.85 9.89 -19.93
N MET A 691 5.51 9.19 -19.02
CA MET A 691 5.38 7.73 -18.85
C MET A 691 3.98 7.29 -18.40
N MET A 692 3.26 8.20 -17.74
CA MET A 692 1.90 7.95 -17.21
C MET A 692 0.79 8.45 -18.15
N LEU A 693 1.16 9.07 -19.29
CA LEU A 693 0.20 9.56 -20.29
C LEU A 693 -0.35 8.39 -21.12
N GLN A 694 -1.26 7.64 -20.50
CA GLN A 694 -1.91 6.46 -21.10
C GLN A 694 -3.44 6.65 -21.10
N ARG A 695 -4.08 6.07 -22.12
CA ARG A 695 -5.53 6.18 -22.37
C ARG A 695 -6.35 5.70 -21.17
N ASN A 696 -6.06 4.52 -20.66
CA ASN A 696 -6.80 3.93 -19.54
C ASN A 696 -6.62 4.76 -18.24
N LEU A 697 -5.46 5.39 -18.02
CA LEU A 697 -5.22 6.27 -16.87
C LEU A 697 -6.11 7.52 -16.96
N LEU A 698 -6.09 8.19 -18.12
CA LEU A 698 -6.91 9.39 -18.34
C LEU A 698 -8.41 9.05 -18.31
N TYR A 699 -8.80 7.95 -18.94
CA TYR A 699 -10.16 7.44 -18.90
C TYR A 699 -10.62 7.18 -17.47
N THR A 700 -9.82 6.47 -16.67
CA THR A 700 -10.13 6.22 -15.26
C THR A 700 -10.29 7.53 -14.49
N ALA A 701 -9.39 8.50 -14.67
CA ALA A 701 -9.47 9.78 -13.98
C ALA A 701 -10.77 10.54 -14.32
N VAL A 702 -11.12 10.61 -15.61
CA VAL A 702 -12.34 11.29 -16.08
C VAL A 702 -13.58 10.59 -15.54
N THR A 703 -13.60 9.26 -15.50
CA THR A 703 -14.75 8.48 -15.00
C THR A 703 -14.95 8.60 -13.48
N ARG A 704 -14.03 9.21 -12.75
CA ARG A 704 -14.22 9.51 -11.30
C ARG A 704 -15.12 10.74 -11.06
N ALA A 705 -15.40 11.54 -12.07
CA ALA A 705 -16.25 12.72 -11.95
C ALA A 705 -17.71 12.41 -12.15
N LYS A 706 -18.57 12.95 -11.24
CA LYS A 706 -20.03 12.87 -11.36
C LYS A 706 -20.61 14.03 -12.16
N LYS A 707 -20.07 15.25 -12.00
CA LYS A 707 -20.68 16.49 -12.52
C LYS A 707 -19.73 17.38 -13.30
N LEU A 708 -18.42 17.37 -12.97
CA LEU A 708 -17.48 18.34 -13.54
C LEU A 708 -16.09 17.73 -13.69
N VAL A 709 -15.48 17.90 -14.85
CA VAL A 709 -14.08 17.63 -15.12
C VAL A 709 -13.38 18.89 -15.57
N VAL A 710 -12.23 19.17 -14.98
CA VAL A 710 -11.33 20.22 -15.45
C VAL A 710 -9.95 19.62 -15.69
N LEU A 711 -9.50 19.65 -16.94
CA LEU A 711 -8.14 19.32 -17.32
C LEU A 711 -7.28 20.58 -17.24
N VAL A 712 -6.08 20.45 -16.70
CA VAL A 712 -5.11 21.56 -16.63
C VAL A 712 -3.79 21.07 -17.22
N GLY A 713 -3.31 21.71 -18.28
CA GLY A 713 -2.00 21.37 -18.87
C GLY A 713 -1.96 21.35 -20.38
N SER A 714 -1.01 20.62 -20.92
CA SER A 714 -0.63 20.65 -22.33
C SER A 714 -1.61 19.93 -23.24
N ARG A 715 -2.01 20.57 -24.34
CA ARG A 715 -2.76 19.90 -25.42
C ARG A 715 -1.96 18.75 -26.04
N LYS A 716 -0.63 18.88 -26.09
CA LYS A 716 0.28 17.84 -26.57
C LYS A 716 0.23 16.61 -25.64
N ALA A 717 0.32 16.81 -24.33
CA ALA A 717 0.22 15.75 -23.35
C ALA A 717 -1.14 15.06 -23.38
N LEU A 718 -2.23 15.83 -23.50
CA LEU A 718 -3.59 15.29 -23.65
C LEU A 718 -3.71 14.42 -24.91
N GLY A 719 -3.23 14.92 -26.06
CA GLY A 719 -3.22 14.16 -27.30
C GLY A 719 -2.39 12.88 -27.23
N GLN A 720 -1.29 12.89 -26.52
CA GLN A 720 -0.46 11.71 -26.26
C GLN A 720 -1.23 10.71 -25.37
N ALA A 721 -1.78 11.16 -24.24
CA ALA A 721 -2.54 10.30 -23.34
C ALA A 721 -3.68 9.55 -24.04
N VAL A 722 -4.40 10.23 -24.92
CA VAL A 722 -5.51 9.62 -25.70
C VAL A 722 -5.01 8.59 -26.71
N ARG A 723 -3.87 8.83 -27.37
CA ARG A 723 -3.32 7.92 -28.40
C ARG A 723 -2.57 6.73 -27.79
N THR A 724 -1.92 6.93 -26.64
CA THR A 724 -1.12 5.88 -26.03
C THR A 724 -2.01 4.82 -25.39
N VAL A 725 -2.12 3.70 -26.03
CA VAL A 725 -2.66 2.47 -25.42
C VAL A 725 -1.58 1.95 -24.49
N SER A 726 -1.92 1.48 -23.29
CA SER A 726 -0.97 0.88 -22.35
C SER A 726 0.01 -0.03 -23.08
N ALA A 727 1.30 0.25 -22.94
CA ALA A 727 2.34 -0.48 -23.63
C ALA A 727 2.42 -1.90 -23.08
N GLY A 728 1.82 -2.85 -23.81
CA GLY A 728 1.85 -4.26 -23.50
C GLY A 728 0.71 -4.73 -22.58
N ARG A 729 0.13 -5.86 -22.93
CA ARG A 729 -0.72 -6.64 -22.04
C ARG A 729 0.14 -7.14 -20.89
N ARG A 730 -0.44 -7.24 -19.69
CA ARG A 730 0.21 -7.93 -18.60
C ARG A 730 0.47 -9.38 -18.99
N TYR A 731 1.59 -9.91 -18.58
CA TYR A 731 1.89 -11.32 -18.79
C TYR A 731 1.07 -12.15 -17.79
N THR A 732 0.04 -12.81 -18.31
CA THR A 732 -0.87 -13.72 -17.60
C THR A 732 -1.27 -14.87 -18.53
N ALA A 733 -1.45 -16.06 -18.00
CA ALA A 733 -1.89 -17.23 -18.73
C ALA A 733 -3.31 -17.71 -18.33
N VAL A 734 -4.05 -16.93 -17.55
CA VAL A 734 -5.41 -17.28 -17.12
C VAL A 734 -6.34 -17.46 -18.34
N ALA A 735 -6.36 -16.52 -19.28
CA ALA A 735 -7.19 -16.61 -20.48
C ALA A 735 -6.89 -17.82 -21.38
N PRO A 736 -5.62 -18.10 -21.78
CA PRO A 736 -5.30 -19.28 -22.56
C PRO A 736 -5.55 -20.61 -21.81
N ARG A 737 -5.44 -20.63 -20.47
CA ARG A 737 -5.80 -21.81 -19.66
C ARG A 737 -7.31 -22.03 -19.64
N LEU A 738 -8.11 -20.96 -19.46
CA LEU A 738 -9.57 -21.05 -19.47
C LEU A 738 -10.12 -21.56 -20.82
N SER A 739 -9.56 -21.07 -21.93
CA SER A 739 -9.93 -21.50 -23.28
C SER A 739 -9.37 -22.89 -23.68
N GLY A 740 -8.59 -23.55 -22.82
CA GLY A 740 -8.03 -24.87 -23.09
C GLY A 740 -6.81 -24.87 -24.02
N ARG A 741 -6.24 -23.72 -24.35
CA ARG A 741 -5.02 -23.60 -25.17
C ARG A 741 -3.77 -24.05 -24.40
N ILE A 742 -3.81 -24.05 -23.09
CA ILE A 742 -2.79 -24.60 -22.19
C ILE A 742 -3.48 -25.63 -21.30
N PRO A 743 -2.89 -26.82 -21.10
CA PRO A 743 -3.42 -27.79 -20.15
C PRO A 743 -3.41 -27.20 -18.72
N VAL A 744 -4.49 -27.37 -18.00
CA VAL A 744 -4.50 -27.14 -16.55
C VAL A 744 -3.92 -28.42 -15.95
N GLY A 745 -2.70 -28.36 -15.42
CA GLY A 745 -2.08 -29.48 -14.74
C GLY A 745 -3.00 -30.01 -13.62
N ASN A 746 -2.98 -31.30 -13.36
CA ASN A 746 -3.74 -31.90 -12.24
C ASN A 746 -3.30 -31.23 -10.94
N ILE A 747 -4.15 -30.37 -10.39
CA ILE A 747 -4.02 -29.84 -9.04
C ILE A 747 -4.58 -30.94 -8.14
N THR A 748 -3.72 -31.83 -7.63
CA THR A 748 -4.07 -32.74 -6.53
C THR A 748 -4.11 -31.96 -5.22
#